data_8097970e6a0d7789bf125ab3821ad432
#
_entry.id   8097970e6a0d7789bf125ab3821ad432
#
_cell.length_a   1.000
_cell.length_b   1.000
_cell.length_c   1.000
_cell.angle_alpha   90.00
_cell.angle_beta   90.00
_cell.angle_gamma   90.00
#
_symmetry.space_group_name_H-M   'P 1'
#
loop_
_entity.id
_entity.type
_entity.pdbx_description
1 polymer ?
#
loop_
_entity_poly.entity_id
_entity_poly.type
_entity_poly.pdbx_seq_one_letter_code
_entity_poly.pdbx_strand_id
1 'polypeptide(L)'
;MAAACSLLHPPALHAQTAEQGHLPEIAVKGPRDASIGTADSASEGAAEKASFQSRPKLRPGDIVEAVPGVVATQHSGDGKANQYFLRGFNLDHGTDFAMRVAGMPVNMPTHGHGQGFADLNFLIPELVSGVRYRKGPYFADSGDFSLAGSASLDYVSVLDSPFAEFTLGQNGLRRLLAAGSRTVDDQTWLGAVELEGNDGPWQVPEHLRKTNAVLRYSQGSASRGLSVTAMAYQSRWTSTDQIPQRLVDSGELSRFGSLNPTDGGRTRRLSLSASWFDKGPEGDTELSAYAIDYRFGLFSDFTYFLANPAQGDQFEQTDRRRIYGAQATHRRPNRIGGLDGILSVGAEWRGDRIGEVGLYPSQFRQRLGTVRNDKVSEDQIALHAQQLVELGANVRSYVGLRGTWLGYDVQGREPVYGALNSGRGHQSLLSPKAGLAWTVAPAHELYLNAGQGFHSNDVRGATIRLDPQTGLPAERVPALVKGTGSELGWRFQPDERLSLTVAVWQLQLGSELVYVGDAGTTEPGRASKRHGVESTLRWQIDGRWRVEADLAWSRARFRGASPDGEGNFVDNAVERVAAAGVVWQQGPWMATLRLRYMGPRALDTLDSVRSRPVTLLNFGGTYAVNRQLTLGLQVFNLAGRKGNDIEYFYASCTASEVLSDRCGGGIADRHVHPMEPRSVRLSARWTF
;
A
#
# COMPACT_ATOMS: atom_id res chain seq x y z
N MET A 1 45.48 55.48 14.72
CA MET A 1 45.48 54.74 13.45
C MET A 1 44.12 54.09 13.28
N ALA A 2 43.25 54.76 12.52
CA ALA A 2 41.89 54.32 12.22
C ALA A 2 41.90 53.69 10.83
N ALA A 3 41.40 52.44 10.69
CA ALA A 3 41.18 51.78 9.40
C ALA A 3 39.68 51.80 9.14
N ALA A 4 39.31 52.48 8.03
CA ALA A 4 37.96 52.62 7.55
C ALA A 4 37.52 51.30 6.83
N CYS A 5 36.35 50.80 7.22
CA CYS A 5 35.66 49.71 6.51
C CYS A 5 34.70 50.29 5.48
N SER A 6 35.01 50.15 4.19
CA SER A 6 34.17 50.61 3.08
C SER A 6 33.05 49.62 2.83
N LEU A 7 31.79 50.02 3.02
CA LEU A 7 30.61 49.27 2.61
C LEU A 7 30.40 49.37 1.10
N LEU A 8 30.52 48.27 0.43
CA LEU A 8 30.15 48.09 -0.99
C LEU A 8 28.63 47.86 -1.08
N HIS A 9 27.91 48.80 -1.70
CA HIS A 9 26.52 48.65 -2.11
C HIS A 9 26.45 47.84 -3.39
N PRO A 10 25.63 46.77 -3.49
CA PRO A 10 25.38 46.15 -4.79
C PRO A 10 24.38 46.99 -5.62
N PRO A 11 24.54 47.05 -6.95
CA PRO A 11 23.64 47.79 -7.83
C PRO A 11 22.27 47.10 -7.90
N ALA A 12 21.20 47.92 -7.89
CA ALA A 12 19.81 47.50 -8.07
C ALA A 12 19.65 46.92 -9.50
N LEU A 13 19.48 45.61 -9.60
CA LEU A 13 19.03 44.96 -10.82
C LEU A 13 17.51 45.17 -10.94
N HIS A 14 17.12 45.87 -12.02
CA HIS A 14 15.74 45.96 -12.46
C HIS A 14 15.31 44.55 -12.89
N ALA A 15 14.39 43.94 -12.14
CA ALA A 15 13.72 42.71 -12.51
C ALA A 15 12.80 43.00 -13.71
N GLN A 16 13.24 42.59 -14.90
CA GLN A 16 12.30 42.33 -16.00
C GLN A 16 11.39 41.19 -15.57
N THR A 17 10.09 41.42 -15.57
CA THR A 17 9.05 40.39 -15.42
C THR A 17 9.12 39.48 -16.64
N ALA A 18 9.95 38.45 -16.54
CA ALA A 18 9.81 37.29 -17.42
C ALA A 18 8.48 36.60 -17.02
N GLU A 19 7.55 36.50 -17.95
CA GLU A 19 6.45 35.56 -17.84
C GLU A 19 7.05 34.20 -17.45
N GLN A 20 6.76 33.78 -16.23
CA GLN A 20 7.11 32.45 -15.74
C GLN A 20 6.30 31.45 -16.59
N GLY A 21 6.88 30.98 -17.68
CA GLY A 21 6.42 29.78 -18.33
C GLY A 21 6.49 28.65 -17.29
N HIS A 22 5.35 28.30 -16.69
CA HIS A 22 5.22 27.05 -15.94
C HIS A 22 5.68 25.94 -16.88
N LEU A 23 6.83 25.34 -16.61
CA LEU A 23 7.16 24.07 -17.21
C LEU A 23 6.01 23.11 -16.83
N PRO A 24 5.33 22.50 -17.82
CA PRO A 24 4.27 21.58 -17.51
C PRO A 24 4.84 20.53 -16.56
N GLU A 25 4.14 20.27 -15.47
CA GLU A 25 4.44 19.17 -14.58
C GLU A 25 4.79 17.96 -15.46
N ILE A 26 5.97 17.36 -15.29
CA ILE A 26 6.34 16.14 -16.00
C ILE A 26 5.48 15.05 -15.37
N ALA A 27 4.19 15.16 -15.56
CA ALA A 27 3.26 14.09 -15.31
C ALA A 27 3.60 13.03 -16.35
N VAL A 28 4.19 11.94 -15.92
CA VAL A 28 4.07 10.70 -16.66
C VAL A 28 2.57 10.52 -16.80
N LYS A 29 1.98 11.00 -17.90
CA LYS A 29 0.60 10.73 -18.21
C LYS A 29 0.53 9.23 -18.42
N GLY A 30 0.26 8.55 -17.32
CA GLY A 30 -0.23 7.19 -17.33
C GLY A 30 -1.57 7.15 -18.08
N PRO A 31 -2.31 6.04 -17.98
CA PRO A 31 -3.53 5.87 -18.73
C PRO A 31 -4.41 7.12 -18.62
N ARG A 32 -5.03 7.46 -19.73
CA ARG A 32 -5.92 8.59 -20.02
C ARG A 32 -6.65 9.06 -18.76
N ASP A 33 -6.82 10.36 -18.58
CA ASP A 33 -7.63 10.92 -17.48
C ASP A 33 -8.92 10.09 -17.38
N ALA A 34 -9.24 9.63 -16.16
CA ALA A 34 -10.37 8.73 -15.94
C ALA A 34 -11.70 9.47 -16.05
N SER A 35 -11.98 9.98 -17.25
CA SER A 35 -13.19 10.72 -17.63
C SER A 35 -14.00 9.94 -18.69
N ILE A 36 -15.21 10.39 -18.95
CA ILE A 36 -16.04 9.87 -20.06
C ILE A 36 -15.26 10.01 -21.38
N GLY A 37 -15.28 8.96 -22.18
CA GLY A 37 -14.57 8.89 -23.46
C GLY A 37 -13.08 8.52 -23.35
N THR A 38 -12.51 8.44 -22.14
CA THR A 38 -11.09 8.11 -21.93
C THR A 38 -10.84 6.97 -20.96
N ALA A 39 -11.69 6.80 -19.94
CA ALA A 39 -11.63 5.66 -19.03
C ALA A 39 -12.09 4.37 -19.70
N ASP A 40 -11.43 3.26 -19.37
CA ASP A 40 -11.79 1.93 -19.87
C ASP A 40 -12.46 1.06 -18.76
N SER A 41 -12.61 1.60 -17.53
CA SER A 41 -13.31 0.98 -16.40
C SER A 41 -13.92 2.05 -15.47
N ALA A 42 -15.05 1.73 -14.84
CA ALA A 42 -15.60 2.57 -13.75
C ALA A 42 -14.71 2.54 -12.50
N SER A 43 -13.91 1.49 -12.34
CA SER A 43 -13.04 1.24 -11.20
C SER A 43 -11.60 1.73 -11.39
N GLU A 44 -11.33 2.54 -12.42
CA GLU A 44 -10.07 3.24 -12.57
C GLU A 44 -10.22 4.75 -12.32
N GLY A 45 -9.13 5.36 -11.84
CA GLY A 45 -9.12 6.79 -11.58
C GLY A 45 -7.77 7.31 -11.10
N ALA A 46 -7.75 8.61 -10.88
CA ALA A 46 -6.65 9.31 -10.26
C ALA A 46 -7.15 10.20 -9.13
N ALA A 47 -6.40 10.24 -8.03
CA ALA A 47 -6.56 11.23 -6.98
C ALA A 47 -5.45 12.26 -7.13
N GLU A 48 -5.83 13.50 -7.44
CA GLU A 48 -4.89 14.60 -7.57
C GLU A 48 -4.35 15.02 -6.21
N LYS A 49 -3.16 15.64 -6.20
CA LYS A 49 -2.48 16.14 -5.01
C LYS A 49 -3.41 16.96 -4.09
N ALA A 50 -4.20 17.87 -4.64
CA ALA A 50 -5.14 18.71 -3.88
C ALA A 50 -6.19 17.89 -3.12
N SER A 51 -6.58 16.70 -3.61
CA SER A 51 -7.61 15.87 -2.98
C SER A 51 -7.11 15.16 -1.72
N PHE A 52 -5.86 14.72 -1.69
CA PHE A 52 -5.32 13.97 -0.54
C PHE A 52 -4.37 14.79 0.36
N GLN A 53 -3.84 15.93 -0.10
CA GLN A 53 -3.03 16.80 0.76
C GLN A 53 -3.82 17.38 1.92
N SER A 54 -5.08 17.73 1.70
CA SER A 54 -5.99 18.24 2.73
C SER A 54 -6.43 17.17 3.73
N ARG A 55 -6.23 15.86 3.44
CA ARG A 55 -6.65 14.77 4.32
C ARG A 55 -5.69 14.65 5.51
N PRO A 56 -6.18 14.63 6.76
CA PRO A 56 -5.37 14.23 7.89
C PRO A 56 -4.84 12.81 7.68
N LYS A 57 -3.54 12.61 7.86
CA LYS A 57 -2.86 11.32 7.74
C LYS A 57 -2.18 11.00 9.06
N LEU A 58 -2.56 9.91 9.68
CA LEU A 58 -1.94 9.44 10.91
C LEU A 58 -0.56 8.85 10.60
N ARG A 59 -0.47 8.08 9.49
CA ARG A 59 0.72 7.38 8.99
C ARG A 59 0.92 7.61 7.48
N PRO A 60 2.13 7.45 6.93
CA PRO A 60 2.37 7.60 5.49
C PRO A 60 1.50 6.70 4.62
N GLY A 61 1.24 5.46 5.07
CA GLY A 61 0.42 4.49 4.35
C GLY A 61 -1.05 4.87 4.19
N ASP A 62 -1.58 5.79 5.00
CA ASP A 62 -2.96 6.27 4.87
C ASP A 62 -3.21 7.01 3.54
N ILE A 63 -2.15 7.38 2.82
CA ILE A 63 -2.29 8.02 1.50
C ILE A 63 -3.02 7.13 0.49
N VAL A 64 -2.91 5.80 0.62
CA VAL A 64 -3.60 4.88 -0.29
C VAL A 64 -5.11 4.81 -0.06
N GLU A 65 -5.64 5.39 1.03
CA GLU A 65 -7.08 5.65 1.17
C GLU A 65 -7.62 6.70 0.17
N ALA A 66 -6.73 7.30 -0.64
CA ALA A 66 -7.15 8.04 -1.83
C ALA A 66 -7.76 7.13 -2.90
N VAL A 67 -7.47 5.83 -2.87
CA VAL A 67 -8.13 4.82 -3.69
C VAL A 67 -9.49 4.48 -3.08
N PRO A 68 -10.61 4.67 -3.79
CA PRO A 68 -11.95 4.43 -3.25
C PRO A 68 -12.12 3.01 -2.72
N GLY A 69 -12.64 2.89 -1.48
CA GLY A 69 -12.89 1.61 -0.83
C GLY A 69 -11.69 0.98 -0.12
N VAL A 70 -10.49 1.57 -0.23
CA VAL A 70 -9.33 1.15 0.57
C VAL A 70 -9.45 1.67 1.99
N VAL A 71 -9.13 0.81 2.96
CA VAL A 71 -8.94 1.16 4.38
C VAL A 71 -7.55 0.72 4.79
N ALA A 72 -6.80 1.61 5.42
CA ALA A 72 -5.50 1.34 6.02
C ALA A 72 -5.66 1.27 7.55
N THR A 73 -5.14 0.20 8.18
CA THR A 73 -5.14 0.01 9.63
C THR A 73 -3.74 -0.31 10.14
N GLN A 74 -3.58 -0.39 11.45
CA GLN A 74 -2.33 -0.82 12.09
C GLN A 74 -2.64 -1.91 13.12
N HIS A 75 -1.80 -2.93 13.18
CA HIS A 75 -1.94 -4.03 14.12
C HIS A 75 -0.73 -4.20 15.04
N SER A 76 0.21 -3.26 14.98
CA SER A 76 1.44 -3.24 15.77
C SER A 76 1.97 -1.78 15.82
N GLY A 77 3.24 -1.54 16.12
CA GLY A 77 3.81 -0.20 16.18
C GLY A 77 3.89 0.54 14.84
N ASP A 78 3.98 1.85 14.89
CA ASP A 78 3.98 2.75 13.73
C ASP A 78 5.14 2.51 12.74
N GLY A 79 6.22 1.85 13.17
CA GLY A 79 7.32 1.47 12.29
C GLY A 79 7.07 0.24 11.42
N LYS A 80 6.02 -0.54 11.70
CA LYS A 80 5.58 -1.70 10.91
C LYS A 80 4.68 -1.26 9.75
N ALA A 81 4.65 -2.04 8.66
CA ALA A 81 3.75 -1.77 7.53
C ALA A 81 2.28 -1.74 7.96
N ASN A 82 1.50 -0.90 7.30
CA ASN A 82 0.05 -0.90 7.47
C ASN A 82 -0.58 -2.18 6.92
N GLN A 83 -1.72 -2.56 7.47
CA GLN A 83 -2.61 -3.54 6.90
C GLN A 83 -3.68 -2.85 6.06
N TYR A 84 -3.97 -3.40 4.89
CA TYR A 84 -4.91 -2.80 3.95
C TYR A 84 -6.12 -3.69 3.73
N PHE A 85 -7.27 -3.09 3.45
CA PHE A 85 -8.50 -3.79 3.09
C PHE A 85 -9.07 -3.19 1.81
N LEU A 86 -9.48 -4.06 0.88
CA LEU A 86 -10.12 -3.67 -0.38
C LEU A 86 -10.94 -4.85 -0.93
N ARG A 87 -12.16 -4.61 -1.41
CA ARG A 87 -13.01 -5.62 -2.07
C ARG A 87 -13.15 -6.93 -1.29
N GLY A 88 -13.30 -6.86 0.03
CA GLY A 88 -13.41 -8.03 0.89
C GLY A 88 -12.12 -8.85 1.02
N PHE A 89 -10.99 -8.30 0.62
CA PHE A 89 -9.68 -8.84 1.00
C PHE A 89 -9.22 -8.23 2.31
N ASN A 90 -8.66 -9.07 3.17
CA ASN A 90 -7.65 -8.70 4.12
C ASN A 90 -6.30 -8.87 3.40
N LEU A 91 -5.68 -7.76 3.04
CA LEU A 91 -4.53 -7.78 2.15
C LEU A 91 -3.21 -8.04 2.88
N ASP A 92 -3.28 -8.27 4.18
CA ASP A 92 -2.16 -8.57 5.09
C ASP A 92 -0.83 -7.94 4.61
N HIS A 93 -0.78 -6.62 4.69
CA HIS A 93 0.34 -5.80 4.22
C HIS A 93 0.50 -5.66 2.69
N GLY A 94 -0.55 -5.90 1.89
CA GLY A 94 -0.57 -5.53 0.49
C GLY A 94 -0.74 -6.64 -0.53
N THR A 95 -0.87 -7.89 -0.12
CA THR A 95 -1.19 -9.01 -1.03
C THR A 95 -2.45 -8.68 -1.84
N ASP A 96 -2.45 -8.99 -3.16
CA ASP A 96 -3.53 -8.66 -4.10
C ASP A 96 -3.86 -7.17 -4.27
N PHE A 97 -3.05 -6.27 -3.71
CA PHE A 97 -3.07 -4.84 -3.97
C PHE A 97 -1.67 -4.38 -4.39
N ALA A 98 -1.43 -4.30 -5.69
CA ALA A 98 -0.13 -3.94 -6.25
C ALA A 98 0.15 -2.45 -6.04
N MET A 99 1.22 -2.11 -5.32
CA MET A 99 1.61 -0.73 -5.09
C MET A 99 2.95 -0.42 -5.76
N ARG A 100 3.05 0.78 -6.36
CA ARG A 100 4.28 1.31 -6.95
C ARG A 100 4.54 2.73 -6.45
N VAL A 101 5.80 3.05 -6.19
CA VAL A 101 6.26 4.40 -5.84
C VAL A 101 7.42 4.78 -6.77
N ALA A 102 7.29 5.87 -7.49
CA ALA A 102 8.29 6.34 -8.48
C ALA A 102 8.74 5.21 -9.43
N GLY A 103 7.80 4.43 -9.96
CA GLY A 103 8.03 3.29 -10.87
C GLY A 103 8.48 1.99 -10.20
N MET A 104 8.90 2.02 -8.92
CA MET A 104 9.36 0.83 -8.18
C MET A 104 8.22 0.07 -7.53
N PRO A 105 8.16 -1.26 -7.60
CA PRO A 105 7.21 -2.06 -6.83
C PRO A 105 7.50 -1.95 -5.33
N VAL A 106 6.42 -1.93 -4.54
CA VAL A 106 6.49 -1.95 -3.07
C VAL A 106 6.34 -3.39 -2.56
N ASN A 107 5.41 -4.16 -3.13
CA ASN A 107 5.12 -5.53 -2.73
C ASN A 107 6.33 -6.46 -2.90
N MET A 108 6.55 -7.33 -1.92
CA MET A 108 7.62 -8.35 -1.92
C MET A 108 7.00 -9.75 -1.94
N PRO A 109 7.14 -10.54 -3.04
CA PRO A 109 6.47 -11.85 -3.16
C PRO A 109 6.80 -12.80 -2.02
N THR A 110 8.06 -13.19 -1.89
CA THR A 110 8.57 -13.91 -0.72
C THR A 110 9.04 -12.89 0.31
N HIS A 111 8.64 -13.01 1.58
CA HIS A 111 9.10 -12.11 2.64
C HIS A 111 9.09 -12.79 4.02
N GLY A 112 9.99 -12.35 4.92
CA GLY A 112 10.09 -12.91 6.27
C GLY A 112 8.81 -12.79 7.09
N HIS A 113 8.05 -11.73 6.91
CA HIS A 113 6.79 -11.52 7.63
C HIS A 113 5.59 -12.18 6.94
N GLY A 114 5.53 -12.20 5.62
CA GLY A 114 4.44 -12.80 4.84
C GLY A 114 4.53 -12.41 3.38
N GLN A 115 3.96 -13.23 2.50
CA GLN A 115 3.97 -12.97 1.06
C GLN A 115 3.27 -11.65 0.71
N GLY A 116 3.80 -10.96 -0.30
CA GLY A 116 3.22 -9.69 -0.79
C GLY A 116 3.48 -8.49 0.10
N PHE A 117 4.30 -8.61 1.15
CA PHE A 117 4.58 -7.55 2.11
C PHE A 117 4.86 -6.20 1.45
N ALA A 118 4.13 -5.17 1.87
CA ALA A 118 4.19 -3.83 1.30
C ALA A 118 4.22 -2.76 2.40
N ASP A 119 5.39 -2.16 2.60
CA ASP A 119 5.64 -1.08 3.55
C ASP A 119 5.76 0.26 2.81
N LEU A 120 4.94 1.24 3.18
CA LEU A 120 4.96 2.62 2.67
C LEU A 120 5.59 3.63 3.64
N ASN A 121 6.18 3.21 4.75
CA ASN A 121 6.79 4.11 5.74
C ASN A 121 7.97 4.94 5.18
N PHE A 122 8.56 4.51 4.06
CA PHE A 122 9.58 5.26 3.35
C PHE A 122 9.05 6.43 2.50
N LEU A 123 7.72 6.57 2.38
CA LEU A 123 7.10 7.62 1.60
C LEU A 123 7.08 8.95 2.37
N ILE A 124 7.33 10.05 1.67
CA ILE A 124 7.06 11.42 2.13
C ILE A 124 5.79 11.89 1.43
N PRO A 125 4.61 11.87 2.09
CA PRO A 125 3.33 12.14 1.44
C PRO A 125 3.21 13.54 0.81
N GLU A 126 3.91 14.53 1.33
CA GLU A 126 3.90 15.91 0.84
C GLU A 126 4.54 16.05 -0.55
N LEU A 127 5.39 15.10 -0.94
CA LEU A 127 6.03 15.06 -2.26
C LEU A 127 5.23 14.30 -3.31
N VAL A 128 4.16 13.60 -2.92
CA VAL A 128 3.36 12.82 -3.87
C VAL A 128 2.54 13.77 -4.76
N SER A 129 2.68 13.63 -6.07
CA SER A 129 1.98 14.42 -7.10
C SER A 129 0.56 13.93 -7.34
N GLY A 130 0.34 12.61 -7.24
CA GLY A 130 -0.94 11.96 -7.48
C GLY A 130 -0.91 10.48 -7.14
N VAL A 131 -2.10 9.91 -7.00
CA VAL A 131 -2.31 8.47 -6.82
C VAL A 131 -3.20 7.98 -7.95
N ARG A 132 -2.63 7.22 -8.88
CA ARG A 132 -3.41 6.54 -9.92
C ARG A 132 -3.76 5.15 -9.45
N TYR A 133 -4.99 4.72 -9.71
CA TYR A 133 -5.47 3.42 -9.26
C TYR A 133 -6.31 2.72 -10.31
N ARG A 134 -6.30 1.40 -10.24
CA ARG A 134 -7.20 0.49 -10.96
C ARG A 134 -7.62 -0.62 -10.03
N LYS A 135 -8.87 -1.07 -10.10
CA LYS A 135 -9.36 -2.18 -9.31
C LYS A 135 -9.80 -3.32 -10.23
N GLY A 136 -9.38 -4.53 -9.87
CA GLY A 136 -9.60 -5.74 -10.67
C GLY A 136 -8.54 -5.99 -11.76
N PRO A 137 -8.47 -7.22 -12.27
CA PRO A 137 -7.40 -7.68 -13.16
C PRO A 137 -7.73 -7.47 -14.64
N TYR A 138 -8.23 -6.32 -15.05
CA TYR A 138 -8.83 -6.13 -16.37
C TYR A 138 -7.87 -5.69 -17.47
N PHE A 139 -6.68 -5.18 -17.14
CA PHE A 139 -5.73 -4.60 -18.09
C PHE A 139 -4.50 -5.49 -18.30
N ALA A 140 -3.94 -5.53 -19.51
CA ALA A 140 -2.83 -6.41 -19.84
C ALA A 140 -1.52 -6.06 -19.11
N ASP A 141 -1.32 -4.80 -18.73
CA ASP A 141 -0.21 -4.31 -17.91
C ASP A 141 -0.40 -4.59 -16.41
N SER A 142 -1.59 -5.04 -15.96
CA SER A 142 -1.84 -5.44 -14.58
C SER A 142 -1.14 -6.77 -14.28
N GLY A 143 -0.09 -6.72 -13.47
CA GLY A 143 0.76 -7.85 -13.13
C GLY A 143 0.42 -8.49 -11.79
N ASP A 144 1.48 -8.92 -11.08
CA ASP A 144 1.40 -9.57 -9.80
C ASP A 144 0.70 -8.72 -8.73
N PHE A 145 -0.03 -9.37 -7.82
CA PHE A 145 -0.79 -8.75 -6.72
C PHE A 145 -1.87 -7.73 -7.14
N SER A 146 -2.36 -7.76 -8.37
CA SER A 146 -3.33 -6.78 -8.86
C SER A 146 -4.79 -7.27 -8.91
N LEU A 147 -5.12 -8.39 -8.23
CA LEU A 147 -6.48 -8.97 -8.28
C LEU A 147 -7.53 -8.08 -7.62
N ALA A 148 -7.27 -7.55 -6.42
CA ALA A 148 -8.15 -6.56 -5.79
C ALA A 148 -7.98 -5.18 -6.45
N GLY A 149 -6.75 -4.82 -6.80
CA GLY A 149 -6.45 -3.56 -7.45
C GLY A 149 -4.97 -3.20 -7.44
N SER A 150 -4.67 -1.98 -7.89
CA SER A 150 -3.34 -1.42 -7.89
C SER A 150 -3.36 0.09 -7.62
N ALA A 151 -2.26 0.61 -7.06
CA ALA A 151 -2.01 2.03 -6.88
C ALA A 151 -0.59 2.40 -7.30
N SER A 152 -0.45 3.49 -8.03
CA SER A 152 0.85 4.06 -8.43
C SER A 152 0.95 5.48 -7.90
N LEU A 153 1.99 5.73 -7.13
CA LEU A 153 2.29 7.00 -6.51
C LEU A 153 3.56 7.58 -7.13
N ASP A 154 3.49 8.79 -7.63
CA ASP A 154 4.64 9.49 -8.20
C ASP A 154 4.97 10.71 -7.37
N TYR A 155 6.26 11.09 -7.33
CA TYR A 155 6.69 12.32 -6.70
C TYR A 155 6.63 13.49 -7.68
N VAL A 156 6.37 14.69 -7.15
CA VAL A 156 6.52 15.93 -7.92
C VAL A 156 7.95 16.07 -8.43
N SER A 157 8.11 16.69 -9.59
CA SER A 157 9.43 17.02 -10.13
C SER A 157 9.91 18.38 -9.64
N VAL A 158 8.97 19.30 -9.39
CA VAL A 158 9.25 20.66 -8.92
C VAL A 158 8.32 21.00 -7.76
N LEU A 159 8.79 21.78 -6.81
CA LEU A 159 7.99 22.40 -5.75
C LEU A 159 7.77 23.87 -6.09
N ASP A 160 6.59 24.40 -5.79
CA ASP A 160 6.27 25.82 -6.00
C ASP A 160 7.25 26.72 -5.25
N SER A 161 7.69 26.29 -4.06
CA SER A 161 8.71 26.95 -3.24
C SER A 161 9.35 25.93 -2.29
N PRO A 162 10.63 26.14 -1.91
CA PRO A 162 11.24 25.38 -0.82
C PRO A 162 10.52 25.65 0.50
N PHE A 163 10.46 24.62 1.36
CA PHE A 163 9.82 24.78 2.67
C PHE A 163 10.50 23.91 3.75
N ALA A 164 10.31 24.35 5.00
CA ALA A 164 10.52 23.53 6.18
C ALA A 164 9.23 23.45 6.98
N GLU A 165 8.86 22.27 7.43
CA GLU A 165 7.66 22.05 8.26
C GLU A 165 8.08 21.34 9.54
N PHE A 166 7.64 21.90 10.66
CA PHE A 166 7.78 21.30 11.97
C PHE A 166 6.40 20.90 12.51
N THR A 167 6.25 19.66 12.94
CA THR A 167 5.00 19.14 13.51
C THR A 167 5.27 18.64 14.92
N LEU A 168 4.39 19.03 15.83
CA LEU A 168 4.31 18.54 17.21
C LEU A 168 2.96 17.87 17.43
N GLY A 169 2.94 16.80 18.19
CA GLY A 169 1.72 16.11 18.59
C GLY A 169 1.79 15.58 20.00
N GLN A 170 0.69 15.00 20.43
CA GLN A 170 0.64 14.24 21.68
C GLN A 170 1.56 13.00 21.59
N ASN A 171 1.81 12.37 22.72
CA ASN A 171 2.58 11.12 22.83
C ASN A 171 4.02 11.24 22.27
N GLY A 172 4.67 12.40 22.47
CA GLY A 172 6.05 12.62 22.04
C GLY A 172 6.25 12.76 20.52
N LEU A 173 5.18 12.86 19.73
CA LEU A 173 5.30 13.08 18.29
C LEU A 173 6.02 14.38 17.99
N ARG A 174 7.08 14.29 17.22
CA ARG A 174 7.84 15.38 16.65
C ARG A 174 8.33 15.01 15.26
N ARG A 175 8.08 15.87 14.31
CA ARG A 175 8.47 15.64 12.91
C ARG A 175 9.04 16.92 12.31
N LEU A 176 10.17 16.79 11.63
CA LEU A 176 10.76 17.83 10.81
C LEU A 176 10.82 17.34 9.37
N LEU A 177 10.27 18.12 8.45
CA LEU A 177 10.39 17.91 7.01
C LEU A 177 10.96 19.16 6.37
N ALA A 178 12.04 19.01 5.63
CA ALA A 178 12.59 20.08 4.77
C ALA A 178 12.62 19.58 3.34
N ALA A 179 12.12 20.37 2.40
CA ALA A 179 12.09 20.04 0.98
C ALA A 179 12.31 21.28 0.11
N GLY A 180 12.99 21.09 -1.00
CA GLY A 180 13.22 22.17 -1.97
C GLY A 180 13.48 21.61 -3.36
N SER A 181 13.24 22.44 -4.36
CA SER A 181 13.62 22.15 -5.73
C SER A 181 14.25 23.38 -6.40
N ARG A 182 15.11 23.13 -7.37
CA ARG A 182 15.72 24.16 -8.19
C ARG A 182 15.74 23.70 -9.63
N THR A 183 15.23 24.54 -10.52
CA THR A 183 15.28 24.34 -11.97
C THR A 183 16.31 25.29 -12.58
N VAL A 184 17.14 24.73 -13.45
CA VAL A 184 18.10 25.48 -14.30
C VAL A 184 17.93 24.92 -15.70
N ASP A 185 17.52 25.76 -16.63
CA ASP A 185 17.12 25.38 -17.99
C ASP A 185 15.99 24.32 -17.96
N ASP A 186 16.22 23.13 -18.54
CA ASP A 186 15.29 22.00 -18.56
C ASP A 186 15.57 20.95 -17.47
N GLN A 187 16.49 21.25 -16.53
CA GLN A 187 16.92 20.35 -15.48
C GLN A 187 16.37 20.78 -14.12
N THR A 188 15.73 19.88 -13.42
CA THR A 188 15.22 20.12 -12.07
C THR A 188 15.81 19.14 -11.07
N TRP A 189 16.32 19.67 -9.96
CA TRP A 189 16.74 18.92 -8.80
C TRP A 189 15.75 19.16 -7.67
N LEU A 190 15.25 18.09 -7.06
CA LEU A 190 14.41 18.12 -5.88
C LEU A 190 15.08 17.32 -4.77
N GLY A 191 15.16 17.90 -3.57
CA GLY A 191 15.67 17.24 -2.39
C GLY A 191 14.70 17.36 -1.22
N ALA A 192 14.59 16.32 -0.40
CA ALA A 192 13.83 16.35 0.85
C ALA A 192 14.45 15.45 1.91
N VAL A 193 14.31 15.88 3.18
CA VAL A 193 14.71 15.10 4.36
C VAL A 193 13.59 15.18 5.39
N GLU A 194 13.22 14.04 5.95
CA GLU A 194 12.26 13.88 7.03
C GLU A 194 12.91 13.20 8.22
N LEU A 195 12.70 13.77 9.41
CA LEU A 195 13.06 13.18 10.70
C LEU A 195 11.80 13.11 11.56
N GLU A 196 11.51 11.94 12.12
CA GLU A 196 10.31 11.75 12.95
C GLU A 196 10.64 10.91 14.18
N GLY A 197 10.02 11.29 15.31
CA GLY A 197 9.97 10.51 16.54
C GLY A 197 8.55 10.49 17.09
N ASN A 198 8.13 9.34 17.60
CA ASN A 198 6.80 9.13 18.20
C ASN A 198 6.91 8.05 19.29
N ASP A 199 6.18 8.21 20.39
CA ASP A 199 6.10 7.24 21.47
C ASP A 199 4.75 6.49 21.48
N GLY A 200 3.75 6.99 20.73
CA GLY A 200 2.41 6.42 20.72
C GLY A 200 1.67 6.54 22.07
N PRO A 201 0.39 6.11 22.13
CA PRO A 201 -0.41 6.17 23.36
C PRO A 201 -0.16 4.97 24.30
N TRP A 202 0.83 4.15 24.03
CA TRP A 202 1.09 2.86 24.67
C TRP A 202 1.76 3.02 26.03
N GLN A 203 1.49 2.10 26.96
CA GLN A 203 2.19 2.05 28.27
C GLN A 203 3.68 1.74 28.10
N VAL A 204 4.04 0.94 27.10
CA VAL A 204 5.41 0.77 26.65
C VAL A 204 5.61 1.67 25.44
N PRO A 205 6.33 2.80 25.56
CA PRO A 205 6.50 3.75 24.48
C PRO A 205 7.16 3.11 23.25
N GLU A 206 6.70 3.48 22.07
CA GLU A 206 7.24 2.95 20.79
C GLU A 206 8.68 3.39 20.54
N HIS A 207 9.08 4.55 21.05
CA HIS A 207 10.39 5.14 20.77
C HIS A 207 10.74 5.13 19.29
N LEU A 208 9.71 5.32 18.44
CA LEU A 208 9.88 5.39 16.99
C LEU A 208 10.90 6.45 16.64
N ARG A 209 11.87 6.08 15.82
CA ARG A 209 12.81 6.99 15.16
C ARG A 209 12.87 6.65 13.69
N LYS A 210 12.41 7.59 12.86
CA LYS A 210 12.34 7.45 11.41
C LYS A 210 13.16 8.55 10.74
N THR A 211 13.88 8.18 9.69
CA THR A 211 14.59 9.08 8.80
C THR A 211 14.28 8.72 7.37
N ASN A 212 13.83 9.67 6.58
CA ASN A 212 13.64 9.57 5.14
C ASN A 212 14.44 10.65 4.42
N ALA A 213 15.00 10.31 3.27
CA ALA A 213 15.60 11.26 2.35
C ALA A 213 15.21 10.91 0.90
N VAL A 214 14.95 11.93 0.11
CA VAL A 214 14.64 11.82 -1.32
C VAL A 214 15.51 12.81 -2.06
N LEU A 215 16.14 12.33 -3.15
CA LEU A 215 16.80 13.16 -4.16
C LEU A 215 16.26 12.76 -5.52
N ARG A 216 15.71 13.71 -6.25
CA ARG A 216 15.18 13.50 -7.61
C ARG A 216 15.79 14.47 -8.58
N TYR A 217 16.30 13.95 -9.68
CA TYR A 217 16.68 14.67 -10.87
C TYR A 217 15.61 14.45 -11.94
N SER A 218 15.21 15.51 -12.63
CA SER A 218 14.29 15.44 -13.76
C SER A 218 14.77 16.36 -14.86
N GLN A 219 14.70 15.92 -16.13
CA GLN A 219 15.05 16.70 -17.28
C GLN A 219 14.10 16.43 -18.43
N GLY A 220 13.79 17.44 -19.21
CA GLY A 220 13.05 17.32 -20.46
C GLY A 220 11.81 18.19 -20.54
N SER A 221 10.90 17.79 -21.43
CA SER A 221 9.66 18.49 -21.79
C SER A 221 8.43 17.59 -21.58
N ALA A 222 7.25 18.07 -21.96
CA ALA A 222 6.02 17.27 -21.96
C ALA A 222 6.05 16.07 -22.91
N SER A 223 6.89 16.13 -23.99
CA SER A 223 6.98 15.06 -24.99
C SER A 223 8.15 14.09 -24.75
N ARG A 224 9.23 14.53 -24.12
CA ARG A 224 10.38 13.67 -23.82
C ARG A 224 10.98 14.05 -22.48
N GLY A 225 11.20 13.07 -21.62
CA GLY A 225 11.78 13.34 -20.31
C GLY A 225 12.49 12.15 -19.69
N LEU A 226 13.39 12.49 -18.78
CA LEU A 226 14.12 11.55 -17.91
C LEU A 226 13.92 11.98 -16.46
N SER A 227 13.71 11.01 -15.59
CA SER A 227 13.79 11.25 -14.14
C SER A 227 14.58 10.16 -13.45
N VAL A 228 15.41 10.55 -12.47
CA VAL A 228 16.14 9.63 -11.60
C VAL A 228 15.80 9.97 -10.16
N THR A 229 15.38 8.99 -9.39
CA THR A 229 14.96 9.18 -7.99
C THR A 229 15.75 8.24 -7.08
N ALA A 230 16.49 8.81 -6.14
CA ALA A 230 17.16 8.08 -5.06
C ALA A 230 16.41 8.32 -3.75
N MET A 231 16.20 7.24 -2.98
CA MET A 231 15.54 7.31 -1.69
C MET A 231 16.32 6.52 -0.65
N ALA A 232 16.39 7.06 0.57
CA ALA A 232 16.99 6.41 1.73
C ALA A 232 16.00 6.48 2.90
N TYR A 233 15.71 5.33 3.47
CA TYR A 233 14.80 5.18 4.61
C TYR A 233 15.42 4.28 5.65
N GLN A 234 15.26 4.67 6.90
CA GLN A 234 15.46 3.77 8.04
C GLN A 234 14.51 4.10 9.18
N SER A 235 14.10 3.08 9.89
CA SER A 235 13.28 3.21 11.09
C SER A 235 13.64 2.13 12.13
N ARG A 236 13.37 2.44 13.40
CA ARG A 236 13.40 1.51 14.53
C ARG A 236 12.31 1.87 15.52
N TRP A 237 11.71 0.85 16.13
CA TRP A 237 10.62 1.04 17.07
C TRP A 237 10.52 -0.12 18.06
N THR A 238 9.89 0.12 19.19
CA THR A 238 9.25 -0.88 20.05
C THR A 238 7.78 -0.94 19.66
N SER A 239 7.11 -2.07 19.80
CA SER A 239 5.69 -2.19 19.46
C SER A 239 4.89 -2.82 20.57
N THR A 240 3.59 -2.55 20.54
CA THR A 240 2.58 -3.35 21.23
C THR A 240 1.85 -4.13 20.16
N ASP A 241 1.99 -5.45 20.15
CA ASP A 241 1.23 -6.32 19.28
C ASP A 241 -0.22 -6.47 19.81
N GLN A 242 -1.05 -7.29 19.17
CA GLN A 242 -2.44 -7.48 19.59
C GLN A 242 -2.47 -8.09 20.99
N ILE A 243 -3.38 -7.63 21.82
CA ILE A 243 -3.57 -8.10 23.20
C ILE A 243 -4.91 -8.83 23.36
N PRO A 244 -5.00 -9.87 24.21
CA PRO A 244 -6.25 -10.60 24.46
C PRO A 244 -7.31 -9.69 25.08
N GLN A 245 -8.53 -9.68 24.50
CA GLN A 245 -9.63 -8.84 24.99
C GLN A 245 -10.05 -9.24 26.42
N ARG A 246 -9.95 -10.52 26.79
CA ARG A 246 -10.27 -11.01 28.14
C ARG A 246 -9.46 -10.32 29.23
N LEU A 247 -8.18 -10.02 28.98
CA LEU A 247 -7.34 -9.33 29.97
C LEU A 247 -7.70 -7.86 30.12
N VAL A 248 -8.17 -7.24 29.02
CA VAL A 248 -8.68 -5.86 29.06
C VAL A 248 -10.02 -5.80 29.78
N ASP A 249 -10.89 -6.78 29.53
CA ASP A 249 -12.23 -6.84 30.15
C ASP A 249 -12.17 -7.18 31.63
N SER A 250 -11.20 -8.00 32.09
CA SER A 250 -10.96 -8.31 33.51
C SER A 250 -10.25 -7.17 34.26
N GLY A 251 -9.61 -6.22 33.52
CA GLY A 251 -8.79 -5.15 34.10
C GLY A 251 -7.37 -5.59 34.48
N GLU A 252 -6.97 -6.82 34.15
CA GLU A 252 -5.58 -7.32 34.35
C GLU A 252 -4.59 -6.57 33.45
N LEU A 253 -5.04 -6.16 32.25
CA LEU A 253 -4.23 -5.41 31.30
C LEU A 253 -4.95 -4.12 30.91
N SER A 254 -4.20 -3.01 30.90
CA SER A 254 -4.70 -1.77 30.30
C SER A 254 -4.96 -1.97 28.81
N ARG A 255 -5.97 -1.26 28.28
CA ARG A 255 -6.24 -1.21 26.83
C ARG A 255 -5.01 -0.86 25.98
N PHE A 256 -4.11 -0.06 26.51
CA PHE A 256 -2.86 0.35 25.86
C PHE A 256 -1.63 -0.35 26.47
N GLY A 257 -1.85 -1.47 27.17
CA GLY A 257 -0.80 -2.30 27.75
C GLY A 257 -0.07 -3.14 26.72
N SER A 258 1.04 -3.73 27.14
CA SER A 258 1.84 -4.69 26.37
C SER A 258 2.12 -5.91 27.23
N LEU A 259 2.02 -7.11 26.65
CA LEU A 259 2.42 -8.36 27.32
C LEU A 259 3.89 -8.69 27.09
N ASN A 260 4.45 -8.28 25.95
CA ASN A 260 5.88 -8.42 25.70
C ASN A 260 6.50 -7.04 25.37
N PRO A 261 7.16 -6.37 26.33
CA PRO A 261 7.72 -5.04 26.13
C PRO A 261 8.96 -5.02 25.22
N THR A 262 9.40 -6.18 24.74
CA THR A 262 10.57 -6.31 23.88
C THR A 262 10.21 -6.51 22.40
N ASP A 263 8.92 -6.54 22.04
CA ASP A 263 8.48 -6.56 20.64
C ASP A 263 8.86 -5.27 19.92
N GLY A 264 8.92 -5.32 18.59
CA GLY A 264 9.29 -4.18 17.76
C GLY A 264 10.25 -4.54 16.65
N GLY A 265 10.79 -3.55 15.97
CA GLY A 265 11.58 -3.85 14.79
C GLY A 265 12.49 -2.73 14.29
N ARG A 266 13.05 -3.01 13.15
CA ARG A 266 13.87 -2.08 12.37
C ARG A 266 13.72 -2.37 10.89
N THR A 267 13.65 -1.32 10.09
CA THR A 267 13.63 -1.41 8.62
C THR A 267 14.65 -0.44 8.04
N ARG A 268 15.32 -0.86 6.98
CA ARG A 268 16.17 -0.01 6.16
C ARG A 268 15.90 -0.30 4.68
N ARG A 269 15.71 0.77 3.90
CA ARG A 269 15.55 0.69 2.45
C ARG A 269 16.39 1.78 1.77
N LEU A 270 17.22 1.38 0.83
CA LEU A 270 17.88 2.26 -0.12
C LEU A 270 17.36 1.91 -1.50
N SER A 271 16.98 2.88 -2.27
CA SER A 271 16.44 2.61 -3.61
C SER A 271 16.84 3.68 -4.61
N LEU A 272 17.00 3.25 -5.85
CA LEU A 272 17.28 4.08 -7.01
C LEU A 272 16.34 3.66 -8.13
N SER A 273 15.66 4.59 -8.75
CA SER A 273 14.88 4.35 -9.97
C SER A 273 15.21 5.39 -11.03
N ALA A 274 15.11 4.98 -12.29
CA ALA A 274 15.20 5.84 -13.45
C ALA A 274 13.99 5.57 -14.34
N SER A 275 13.38 6.62 -14.88
CA SER A 275 12.26 6.53 -15.83
C SER A 275 12.51 7.50 -16.98
N TRP A 276 12.32 7.03 -18.20
CA TRP A 276 12.43 7.80 -19.42
C TRP A 276 11.16 7.62 -20.24
N PHE A 277 10.73 8.69 -20.90
CA PHE A 277 9.61 8.61 -21.83
C PHE A 277 9.87 9.47 -23.07
N ASP A 278 9.29 9.04 -24.18
CA ASP A 278 9.25 9.77 -25.46
C ASP A 278 7.85 9.60 -26.04
N LYS A 279 7.16 10.73 -26.29
CA LYS A 279 5.79 10.80 -26.82
C LYS A 279 5.81 11.54 -28.12
N GLY A 280 5.31 10.88 -29.16
CA GLY A 280 5.29 11.45 -30.49
C GLY A 280 4.12 10.94 -31.33
N PRO A 281 3.97 11.47 -32.56
CA PRO A 281 2.90 11.03 -33.46
C PRO A 281 2.98 9.54 -33.82
N GLU A 282 4.16 8.97 -33.82
CA GLU A 282 4.45 7.56 -34.12
C GLU A 282 4.11 6.62 -32.93
N GLY A 283 3.95 7.18 -31.72
CA GLY A 283 3.62 6.47 -30.50
C GLY A 283 4.39 6.96 -29.28
N ASP A 284 4.00 6.41 -28.13
CA ASP A 284 4.56 6.72 -26.82
C ASP A 284 5.42 5.56 -26.33
N THR A 285 6.66 5.82 -25.95
CA THR A 285 7.56 4.83 -25.33
C THR A 285 7.89 5.25 -23.91
N GLU A 286 7.77 4.32 -22.97
CA GLU A 286 8.13 4.50 -21.57
C GLU A 286 9.09 3.39 -21.15
N LEU A 287 10.25 3.76 -20.57
CA LEU A 287 11.24 2.83 -20.03
C LEU A 287 11.45 3.16 -18.55
N SER A 288 11.58 2.15 -17.71
CA SER A 288 12.04 2.37 -16.34
C SER A 288 12.89 1.21 -15.85
N ALA A 289 13.80 1.52 -14.91
CA ALA A 289 14.63 0.55 -14.23
C ALA A 289 14.81 0.97 -12.78
N TYR A 290 15.06 -0.03 -11.90
CA TYR A 290 15.24 0.24 -10.48
C TYR A 290 16.16 -0.78 -9.80
N ALA A 291 16.74 -0.35 -8.66
CA ALA A 291 17.49 -1.18 -7.75
C ALA A 291 17.12 -0.82 -6.30
N ILE A 292 16.96 -1.82 -5.45
CA ILE A 292 16.58 -1.65 -4.04
C ILE A 292 17.46 -2.56 -3.17
N ASP A 293 18.07 -2.00 -2.10
CA ASP A 293 18.66 -2.75 -0.99
C ASP A 293 17.74 -2.62 0.22
N TYR A 294 17.28 -3.75 0.74
CA TYR A 294 16.29 -3.81 1.81
C TYR A 294 16.76 -4.71 2.95
N ARG A 295 16.50 -4.27 4.17
CA ARG A 295 16.74 -5.03 5.39
C ARG A 295 15.61 -4.82 6.37
N PHE A 296 15.17 -5.91 6.96
CA PHE A 296 14.08 -5.96 7.92
C PHE A 296 14.44 -6.90 9.07
N GLY A 297 14.00 -6.55 10.26
CA GLY A 297 14.02 -7.39 11.44
C GLY A 297 12.87 -7.00 12.34
N LEU A 298 12.04 -7.97 12.70
CA LEU A 298 10.84 -7.79 13.51
C LEU A 298 10.82 -8.84 14.62
N PHE A 299 10.57 -8.42 15.84
CA PHE A 299 10.24 -9.26 16.98
C PHE A 299 8.76 -9.11 17.28
N SER A 300 8.02 -10.21 17.32
CA SER A 300 6.58 -10.27 17.61
C SER A 300 6.26 -11.42 18.54
N ASP A 301 5.16 -11.28 19.28
CA ASP A 301 4.67 -12.27 20.20
C ASP A 301 3.13 -12.24 20.22
N PHE A 302 2.48 -13.25 19.64
CA PHE A 302 1.02 -13.28 19.50
C PHE A 302 0.35 -14.27 20.44
N THR A 303 1.00 -15.40 20.70
CA THR A 303 0.47 -16.49 21.53
C THR A 303 1.04 -16.53 22.95
N TYR A 304 2.06 -15.72 23.19
CA TYR A 304 2.75 -15.44 24.45
C TYR A 304 3.47 -16.64 25.05
N PHE A 305 2.79 -17.54 25.75
CA PHE A 305 3.33 -18.72 26.42
C PHE A 305 2.55 -19.99 26.06
N LEU A 306 1.83 -20.00 24.94
CA LEU A 306 1.00 -21.13 24.52
C LEU A 306 1.84 -22.31 24.02
N ALA A 307 2.78 -22.06 23.10
CA ALA A 307 3.62 -23.10 22.50
C ALA A 307 4.87 -23.39 23.36
N ASN A 308 5.43 -22.39 24.02
CA ASN A 308 6.58 -22.51 24.90
C ASN A 308 6.28 -21.91 26.29
N PRO A 309 5.67 -22.67 27.19
CA PRO A 309 5.33 -22.19 28.53
C PRO A 309 6.52 -21.76 29.41
N ALA A 310 7.74 -22.19 29.07
CA ALA A 310 8.95 -21.88 29.83
C ALA A 310 9.64 -20.59 29.41
N GLN A 311 9.69 -20.29 28.11
CA GLN A 311 10.49 -19.20 27.57
C GLN A 311 9.65 -18.14 26.82
N GLY A 312 8.38 -18.45 26.54
CA GLY A 312 7.48 -17.62 25.74
C GLY A 312 7.65 -17.87 24.24
N ASP A 313 6.70 -17.32 23.49
CA ASP A 313 6.51 -17.57 22.06
C ASP A 313 7.07 -16.47 21.17
N GLN A 314 7.85 -15.53 21.73
CA GLN A 314 8.43 -14.46 20.91
C GLN A 314 9.30 -15.05 19.79
N PHE A 315 9.19 -14.47 18.60
CA PHE A 315 10.02 -14.84 17.45
C PHE A 315 10.60 -13.59 16.75
N GLU A 316 11.73 -13.81 16.06
CA GLU A 316 12.31 -12.83 15.14
C GLU A 316 12.07 -13.26 13.70
N GLN A 317 11.56 -12.33 12.89
CA GLN A 317 11.51 -12.45 11.43
C GLN A 317 12.56 -11.55 10.80
N THR A 318 13.32 -12.08 9.84
CA THR A 318 14.37 -11.31 9.15
C THR A 318 14.19 -11.38 7.65
N ASP A 319 14.59 -10.29 6.97
CA ASP A 319 14.69 -10.23 5.52
C ASP A 319 15.86 -9.34 5.10
N ARG A 320 16.71 -9.86 4.22
CA ARG A 320 17.83 -9.11 3.63
C ARG A 320 17.92 -9.41 2.16
N ARG A 321 17.62 -8.41 1.33
CA ARG A 321 17.55 -8.61 -0.11
C ARG A 321 18.03 -7.43 -0.92
N ARG A 322 18.31 -7.73 -2.19
CA ARG A 322 18.41 -6.76 -3.28
C ARG A 322 17.37 -7.09 -4.32
N ILE A 323 16.71 -6.06 -4.82
CA ILE A 323 15.70 -6.18 -5.86
C ILE A 323 16.16 -5.34 -7.04
N TYR A 324 16.06 -5.90 -8.24
CA TYR A 324 16.33 -5.22 -9.51
C TYR A 324 15.14 -5.40 -10.41
N GLY A 325 14.94 -4.44 -11.30
CA GLY A 325 13.93 -4.61 -12.33
C GLY A 325 14.00 -3.56 -13.41
N ALA A 326 13.35 -3.89 -14.50
CA ALA A 326 13.18 -3.02 -15.65
C ALA A 326 11.82 -3.27 -16.29
N GLN A 327 11.25 -2.24 -16.86
CA GLN A 327 10.01 -2.32 -17.64
C GLN A 327 10.11 -1.41 -18.86
N ALA A 328 9.52 -1.84 -19.95
CA ALA A 328 9.37 -1.10 -21.19
C ALA A 328 7.92 -1.20 -21.66
N THR A 329 7.33 -0.10 -22.08
CA THR A 329 6.01 -0.05 -22.69
C THR A 329 6.05 0.84 -23.93
N HIS A 330 5.45 0.37 -25.02
CA HIS A 330 5.26 1.15 -26.23
C HIS A 330 3.79 1.14 -26.62
N ARG A 331 3.22 2.32 -26.85
CA ARG A 331 1.83 2.51 -27.30
C ARG A 331 1.84 3.17 -28.66
N ARG A 332 1.24 2.53 -29.66
CA ARG A 332 1.22 3.01 -31.02
C ARG A 332 -0.21 3.13 -31.54
N PRO A 333 -0.62 4.31 -32.05
CA PRO A 333 -1.84 4.43 -32.83
C PRO A 333 -1.80 3.51 -34.05
N ASN A 334 -2.90 2.83 -34.35
CA ASN A 334 -2.99 1.94 -35.50
C ASN A 334 -4.42 1.90 -36.05
N ARG A 335 -4.59 1.21 -37.17
CA ARG A 335 -5.92 0.92 -37.75
C ARG A 335 -6.10 -0.56 -38.00
N ILE A 336 -7.26 -1.09 -37.58
CA ILE A 336 -7.64 -2.49 -37.81
C ILE A 336 -8.99 -2.52 -38.51
N GLY A 337 -9.03 -3.06 -39.73
CA GLY A 337 -10.29 -3.13 -40.51
C GLY A 337 -10.93 -1.76 -40.80
N GLY A 338 -10.09 -0.70 -40.87
CA GLY A 338 -10.55 0.67 -41.09
C GLY A 338 -10.95 1.43 -39.80
N LEU A 339 -10.95 0.76 -38.64
CA LEU A 339 -11.25 1.35 -37.33
C LEU A 339 -9.96 1.86 -36.69
N ASP A 340 -10.04 3.02 -36.05
CA ASP A 340 -8.92 3.58 -35.30
C ASP A 340 -8.70 2.80 -33.98
N GLY A 341 -7.45 2.70 -33.55
CA GLY A 341 -7.11 1.97 -32.34
C GLY A 341 -5.74 2.31 -31.80
N ILE A 342 -5.38 1.68 -30.69
CA ILE A 342 -4.07 1.82 -30.05
C ILE A 342 -3.59 0.42 -29.66
N LEU A 343 -2.43 0.03 -30.19
CA LEU A 343 -1.70 -1.14 -29.76
C LEU A 343 -0.74 -0.75 -28.63
N SER A 344 -0.87 -1.37 -27.48
CA SER A 344 0.08 -1.25 -26.36
C SER A 344 0.82 -2.57 -26.20
N VAL A 345 2.14 -2.54 -26.19
CA VAL A 345 2.98 -3.72 -25.91
C VAL A 345 3.97 -3.39 -24.80
N GLY A 346 4.30 -4.37 -23.97
CA GLY A 346 5.26 -4.15 -22.91
C GLY A 346 5.95 -5.41 -22.45
N ALA A 347 7.10 -5.18 -21.81
CA ALA A 347 7.94 -6.20 -21.21
C ALA A 347 8.36 -5.76 -19.81
N GLU A 348 8.39 -6.70 -18.88
CA GLU A 348 8.77 -6.46 -17.49
C GLU A 348 9.73 -7.57 -17.05
N TRP A 349 10.74 -7.19 -16.27
CA TRP A 349 11.60 -8.09 -15.53
C TRP A 349 11.75 -7.59 -14.09
N ARG A 350 11.70 -8.54 -13.15
CA ARG A 350 12.02 -8.33 -11.75
C ARG A 350 12.88 -9.50 -11.26
N GLY A 351 13.96 -9.19 -10.54
CA GLY A 351 14.81 -10.16 -9.88
C GLY A 351 14.98 -9.83 -8.41
N ASP A 352 14.57 -10.74 -7.53
CA ASP A 352 14.80 -10.68 -6.08
C ASP A 352 15.98 -11.59 -5.72
N ARG A 353 16.96 -11.04 -5.01
CA ARG A 353 18.15 -11.77 -4.50
C ARG A 353 18.14 -11.65 -2.99
N ILE A 354 17.52 -12.62 -2.34
CA ILE A 354 17.29 -12.67 -0.91
C ILE A 354 18.45 -13.45 -0.28
N GLY A 355 19.31 -12.74 0.42
CA GLY A 355 20.48 -13.32 1.08
C GLY A 355 20.11 -14.07 2.36
N GLU A 356 19.05 -13.62 3.04
CA GLU A 356 18.48 -14.21 4.25
C GLU A 356 17.00 -13.86 4.33
N VAL A 357 16.17 -14.86 4.45
CA VAL A 357 14.79 -14.78 4.90
C VAL A 357 14.59 -15.83 5.97
N GLY A 358 14.29 -15.39 7.21
CA GLY A 358 14.39 -16.26 8.38
C GLY A 358 13.30 -16.06 9.41
N LEU A 359 13.08 -17.14 10.20
CA LEU A 359 12.20 -17.18 11.37
C LEU A 359 12.98 -17.86 12.51
N TYR A 360 13.05 -17.19 13.66
CA TYR A 360 13.86 -17.62 14.80
C TYR A 360 13.04 -17.46 16.09
N PRO A 361 12.80 -18.50 16.87
CA PRO A 361 12.31 -18.35 18.24
C PRO A 361 13.25 -17.45 19.02
N SER A 362 12.70 -16.56 19.81
CA SER A 362 13.49 -15.61 20.60
C SER A 362 12.89 -15.37 21.99
N GLN A 363 13.71 -14.88 22.90
CA GLN A 363 13.30 -14.36 24.20
C GLN A 363 14.07 -13.09 24.48
N PHE A 364 13.38 -12.00 24.81
CA PHE A 364 13.99 -10.68 25.03
C PHE A 364 14.93 -10.25 23.87
N ARG A 365 14.48 -10.51 22.64
CA ARG A 365 15.21 -10.27 21.38
C ARG A 365 16.50 -11.09 21.20
N GLN A 366 16.69 -12.15 21.96
CA GLN A 366 17.81 -13.10 21.81
C GLN A 366 17.28 -14.38 21.15
N ARG A 367 17.90 -14.80 20.04
CA ARG A 367 17.52 -16.02 19.33
C ARG A 367 17.79 -17.24 20.20
N LEU A 368 16.81 -18.14 20.30
CA LEU A 368 16.89 -19.42 20.99
C LEU A 368 17.20 -20.57 20.03
N GLY A 369 16.86 -20.42 18.77
CA GLY A 369 17.01 -21.46 17.74
C GLY A 369 16.74 -20.92 16.34
N THR A 370 16.53 -21.81 15.39
CA THR A 370 16.19 -21.50 14.00
C THR A 370 15.04 -22.39 13.56
N VAL A 371 13.90 -21.81 13.18
CA VAL A 371 12.81 -22.49 12.49
C VAL A 371 13.09 -22.53 10.99
N ARG A 372 13.42 -21.37 10.40
CA ARG A 372 13.82 -21.27 9.00
C ARG A 372 14.94 -20.23 8.83
N ASN A 373 15.82 -20.53 7.89
CA ASN A 373 16.79 -19.60 7.36
C ASN A 373 17.06 -19.98 5.91
N ASP A 374 16.51 -19.23 4.98
CA ASP A 374 16.61 -19.54 3.57
C ASP A 374 17.34 -18.43 2.81
N LYS A 375 18.12 -18.85 1.80
CA LYS A 375 18.56 -17.97 0.70
C LYS A 375 17.66 -18.23 -0.47
N VAL A 376 17.11 -17.18 -1.08
CA VAL A 376 16.13 -17.29 -2.17
C VAL A 376 16.53 -16.41 -3.34
N SER A 377 16.38 -16.92 -4.54
CA SER A 377 16.43 -16.13 -5.78
C SER A 377 15.13 -16.32 -6.55
N GLU A 378 14.54 -15.22 -6.97
CA GLU A 378 13.33 -15.19 -7.79
C GLU A 378 13.56 -14.30 -9.00
N ASP A 379 13.14 -14.75 -10.18
CA ASP A 379 13.11 -13.98 -11.41
C ASP A 379 11.74 -14.06 -12.03
N GLN A 380 11.07 -12.93 -12.21
CA GLN A 380 9.78 -12.83 -12.90
C GLN A 380 9.98 -12.07 -14.21
N ILE A 381 9.54 -12.66 -15.31
CA ILE A 381 9.54 -12.04 -16.64
C ILE A 381 8.09 -12.03 -17.14
N ALA A 382 7.66 -10.91 -17.69
CA ALA A 382 6.35 -10.81 -18.30
C ALA A 382 6.39 -10.05 -19.62
N LEU A 383 5.58 -10.51 -20.56
CA LEU A 383 5.27 -9.81 -21.81
C LEU A 383 3.76 -9.60 -21.86
N HIS A 384 3.35 -8.41 -22.31
CA HIS A 384 1.94 -8.11 -22.48
C HIS A 384 1.66 -7.33 -23.75
N ALA A 385 0.46 -7.53 -24.28
CA ALA A 385 -0.07 -6.75 -25.40
C ALA A 385 -1.53 -6.48 -25.18
N GLN A 386 -2.00 -5.28 -25.55
CA GLN A 386 -3.39 -4.88 -25.52
C GLN A 386 -3.72 -4.07 -26.75
N GLN A 387 -4.75 -4.47 -27.48
CA GLN A 387 -5.31 -3.71 -28.59
C GLN A 387 -6.60 -3.07 -28.17
N LEU A 388 -6.66 -1.75 -28.17
CA LEU A 388 -7.86 -0.96 -28.07
C LEU A 388 -8.34 -0.61 -29.48
N VAL A 389 -9.66 -0.67 -29.72
CA VAL A 389 -10.29 -0.34 -31.00
C VAL A 389 -11.51 0.53 -30.73
N GLU A 390 -11.65 1.60 -31.51
CA GLU A 390 -12.84 2.46 -31.51
C GLU A 390 -13.85 1.90 -32.51
N LEU A 391 -14.89 1.21 -31.98
CA LEU A 391 -15.95 0.54 -32.79
C LEU A 391 -16.98 1.53 -33.39
N GLY A 392 -16.77 2.82 -33.20
CA GLY A 392 -17.60 3.94 -33.63
C GLY A 392 -17.42 5.14 -32.73
N ALA A 393 -18.21 6.18 -32.89
CA ALA A 393 -18.04 7.41 -32.12
C ALA A 393 -18.22 7.25 -30.60
N ASN A 394 -18.94 6.21 -30.16
CA ASN A 394 -19.39 6.08 -28.79
C ASN A 394 -18.99 4.75 -28.12
N VAL A 395 -18.32 3.86 -28.83
CA VAL A 395 -17.97 2.53 -28.29
C VAL A 395 -16.48 2.26 -28.47
N ARG A 396 -15.79 1.99 -27.37
CA ARG A 396 -14.41 1.51 -27.34
C ARG A 396 -14.38 0.08 -26.80
N SER A 397 -13.55 -0.75 -27.38
CA SER A 397 -13.32 -2.11 -26.90
C SER A 397 -11.84 -2.41 -26.86
N TYR A 398 -11.42 -3.24 -25.92
CA TYR A 398 -10.05 -3.75 -25.92
C TYR A 398 -10.00 -5.24 -25.66
N VAL A 399 -8.97 -5.87 -26.20
CA VAL A 399 -8.54 -7.21 -25.87
C VAL A 399 -7.05 -7.17 -25.51
N GLY A 400 -6.67 -7.95 -24.52
CA GLY A 400 -5.30 -7.98 -24.03
C GLY A 400 -4.89 -9.38 -23.58
N LEU A 401 -3.58 -9.59 -23.60
CA LEU A 401 -2.96 -10.83 -23.17
C LEU A 401 -1.68 -10.52 -22.40
N ARG A 402 -1.46 -11.20 -21.29
CA ARG A 402 -0.21 -11.18 -20.54
C ARG A 402 0.30 -12.59 -20.33
N GLY A 403 1.54 -12.84 -20.72
CA GLY A 403 2.31 -14.03 -20.36
C GLY A 403 3.27 -13.68 -19.24
N THR A 404 3.27 -14.45 -18.17
CA THR A 404 4.20 -14.29 -17.03
C THR A 404 4.91 -15.60 -16.78
N TRP A 405 6.23 -15.52 -16.58
CA TRP A 405 7.08 -16.63 -16.16
C TRP A 405 7.76 -16.25 -14.84
N LEU A 406 7.73 -17.15 -13.86
CA LEU A 406 8.42 -17.04 -12.57
C LEU A 406 9.33 -18.24 -12.39
N GLY A 407 10.64 -17.99 -12.22
CA GLY A 407 11.63 -18.98 -11.84
C GLY A 407 12.17 -18.70 -10.45
N TYR A 408 12.47 -19.75 -9.69
CA TYR A 408 12.94 -19.62 -8.31
C TYR A 408 13.94 -20.69 -7.89
N ASP A 409 14.80 -20.34 -6.92
CA ASP A 409 15.77 -21.22 -6.24
C ASP A 409 15.73 -20.93 -4.75
N VAL A 410 15.34 -21.90 -3.94
CA VAL A 410 15.30 -21.85 -2.48
C VAL A 410 16.39 -22.75 -1.92
N GLN A 411 17.26 -22.20 -1.09
CA GLN A 411 18.36 -22.91 -0.42
C GLN A 411 18.18 -22.76 1.10
N GLY A 412 17.57 -23.75 1.72
CA GLY A 412 17.39 -23.82 3.17
C GLY A 412 18.74 -24.07 3.88
N ARG A 413 19.01 -23.28 4.90
CA ARG A 413 20.23 -23.29 5.69
C ARG A 413 20.00 -23.75 7.14
N GLU A 414 18.75 -23.99 7.51
CA GLU A 414 18.40 -24.59 8.78
C GLU A 414 18.97 -26.04 8.81
N PRO A 415 19.66 -26.43 9.91
CA PRO A 415 20.46 -27.66 9.89
C PRO A 415 19.69 -28.97 9.76
N VAL A 416 18.42 -29.02 10.21
CA VAL A 416 17.64 -30.26 10.29
C VAL A 416 16.83 -30.51 9.01
N TYR A 417 15.99 -29.58 8.62
CA TYR A 417 15.05 -29.73 7.51
C TYR A 417 15.36 -28.82 6.30
N GLY A 418 16.30 -27.90 6.44
CA GLY A 418 16.61 -26.90 5.41
C GLY A 418 16.97 -27.53 4.06
N ALA A 419 17.82 -28.56 4.04
CA ALA A 419 18.20 -29.25 2.82
C ALA A 419 17.00 -29.94 2.15
N LEU A 420 16.06 -30.51 2.91
CA LEU A 420 14.85 -31.17 2.41
C LEU A 420 13.83 -30.18 1.86
N ASN A 421 13.75 -28.98 2.42
CA ASN A 421 12.88 -27.90 1.99
C ASN A 421 13.49 -27.03 0.88
N SER A 422 14.72 -27.35 0.44
CA SER A 422 15.38 -26.69 -0.68
C SER A 422 14.84 -27.19 -2.02
N GLY A 423 14.91 -26.35 -3.05
CA GLY A 423 14.51 -26.75 -4.39
C GLY A 423 14.54 -25.62 -5.41
N ARG A 424 14.39 -25.99 -6.67
CA ARG A 424 14.27 -25.09 -7.82
C ARG A 424 13.00 -25.40 -8.57
N GLY A 425 12.42 -24.38 -9.17
CA GLY A 425 11.25 -24.56 -10.00
C GLY A 425 10.94 -23.33 -10.84
N HIS A 426 9.92 -23.48 -11.65
CA HIS A 426 9.35 -22.38 -12.42
C HIS A 426 7.87 -22.64 -12.65
N GLN A 427 7.13 -21.58 -12.89
CA GLN A 427 5.73 -21.62 -13.30
C GLN A 427 5.44 -20.52 -14.30
N SER A 428 4.56 -20.80 -15.27
CA SER A 428 4.10 -19.81 -16.25
C SER A 428 2.59 -19.68 -16.20
N LEU A 429 2.11 -18.49 -16.52
CA LEU A 429 0.69 -18.19 -16.57
C LEU A 429 0.38 -17.28 -17.75
N LEU A 430 -0.73 -17.58 -18.45
CA LEU A 430 -1.30 -16.75 -19.49
C LEU A 430 -2.59 -16.11 -18.98
N SER A 431 -2.70 -14.78 -19.09
CA SER A 431 -3.78 -13.99 -18.50
C SER A 431 -4.50 -13.17 -19.58
N PRO A 432 -5.60 -13.66 -20.16
CA PRO A 432 -6.42 -12.90 -21.11
C PRO A 432 -7.24 -11.81 -20.40
N LYS A 433 -7.50 -10.73 -21.13
CA LYS A 433 -8.27 -9.55 -20.70
C LYS A 433 -9.16 -9.08 -21.81
N ALA A 434 -10.34 -8.53 -21.48
CA ALA A 434 -11.21 -7.88 -22.45
C ALA A 434 -12.09 -6.84 -21.75
N GLY A 435 -12.44 -5.79 -22.47
CA GLY A 435 -13.35 -4.77 -21.97
C GLY A 435 -14.03 -4.00 -23.08
N LEU A 436 -15.12 -3.35 -22.70
CA LEU A 436 -15.92 -2.48 -23.54
C LEU A 436 -16.38 -1.27 -22.73
N ALA A 437 -16.24 -0.08 -23.32
CA ALA A 437 -16.78 1.16 -22.81
C ALA A 437 -17.77 1.74 -23.85
N TRP A 438 -18.98 2.08 -23.40
CA TRP A 438 -20.04 2.61 -24.25
C TRP A 438 -20.58 3.91 -23.69
N THR A 439 -20.31 5.03 -24.36
CA THR A 439 -20.88 6.34 -24.06
C THR A 439 -22.32 6.39 -24.58
N VAL A 440 -23.28 6.08 -23.70
CA VAL A 440 -24.71 6.00 -24.03
C VAL A 440 -25.38 7.38 -24.18
N ALA A 441 -24.80 8.38 -23.52
CA ALA A 441 -25.16 9.80 -23.59
C ALA A 441 -23.96 10.67 -23.18
N PRO A 442 -23.93 11.97 -23.48
CA PRO A 442 -22.77 12.85 -23.23
C PRO A 442 -22.23 12.80 -21.79
N ALA A 443 -23.11 12.58 -20.80
CA ALA A 443 -22.74 12.50 -19.39
C ALA A 443 -22.73 11.07 -18.83
N HIS A 444 -22.93 10.03 -19.63
CA HIS A 444 -23.12 8.66 -19.16
C HIS A 444 -22.29 7.66 -19.98
N GLU A 445 -21.48 6.89 -19.30
CA GLU A 445 -20.69 5.80 -19.90
C GLU A 445 -20.87 4.51 -19.12
N LEU A 446 -21.07 3.41 -19.83
CA LEU A 446 -21.18 2.05 -19.30
C LEU A 446 -19.88 1.28 -19.62
N TYR A 447 -19.49 0.41 -18.71
CA TYR A 447 -18.30 -0.42 -18.84
C TYR A 447 -18.62 -1.89 -18.58
N LEU A 448 -18.04 -2.76 -19.37
CA LEU A 448 -18.05 -4.21 -19.16
C LEU A 448 -16.61 -4.71 -19.26
N ASN A 449 -16.08 -5.27 -18.17
CA ASN A 449 -14.71 -5.74 -18.11
C ASN A 449 -14.66 -7.18 -17.61
N ALA A 450 -13.73 -7.97 -18.15
CA ALA A 450 -13.39 -9.30 -17.69
C ALA A 450 -11.89 -9.54 -17.87
N GLY A 451 -11.28 -10.24 -16.91
CA GLY A 451 -9.87 -10.52 -16.99
C GLY A 451 -9.41 -11.59 -16.01
N GLN A 452 -8.28 -12.16 -16.34
CA GLN A 452 -7.55 -13.07 -15.48
C GLN A 452 -6.32 -12.35 -14.93
N GLY A 453 -6.09 -12.45 -13.62
CA GLY A 453 -4.88 -12.00 -12.93
C GLY A 453 -4.30 -13.12 -12.09
N PHE A 454 -3.34 -12.78 -11.26
CA PHE A 454 -2.68 -13.73 -10.35
C PHE A 454 -2.03 -13.00 -9.19
N HIS A 455 -1.67 -13.78 -8.16
CA HIS A 455 -0.65 -13.41 -7.20
C HIS A 455 0.42 -14.49 -7.10
N SER A 456 1.65 -14.07 -6.78
CA SER A 456 2.72 -14.96 -6.41
C SER A 456 2.55 -15.44 -4.98
N ASN A 457 2.72 -16.74 -4.73
CA ASN A 457 2.94 -17.24 -3.38
C ASN A 457 4.40 -17.08 -2.98
N ASP A 458 4.67 -17.17 -1.68
CA ASP A 458 6.03 -17.32 -1.18
C ASP A 458 6.65 -18.61 -1.71
N VAL A 459 7.74 -18.51 -2.45
CA VAL A 459 8.34 -19.69 -3.13
C VAL A 459 8.94 -20.69 -2.17
N ARG A 460 9.13 -20.34 -0.87
CA ARG A 460 9.47 -21.30 0.18
C ARG A 460 8.37 -22.34 0.37
N GLY A 461 7.10 -21.92 0.18
CA GLY A 461 5.95 -22.83 0.16
C GLY A 461 5.91 -23.71 -1.09
N ALA A 462 6.44 -23.27 -2.23
CA ALA A 462 6.52 -24.08 -3.45
C ALA A 462 7.58 -25.20 -3.38
N THR A 463 8.55 -25.09 -2.48
CA THR A 463 9.61 -26.10 -2.29
C THR A 463 9.48 -26.92 -1.02
N ILE A 464 8.61 -26.53 -0.08
CA ILE A 464 8.43 -27.17 1.22
C ILE A 464 8.10 -28.66 1.07
N ARG A 465 8.61 -29.50 1.96
CA ARG A 465 8.28 -30.92 2.08
C ARG A 465 7.92 -31.31 3.50
N LEU A 466 8.58 -30.67 4.44
CA LEU A 466 8.38 -30.91 5.86
C LEU A 466 8.12 -29.58 6.56
N ASP A 467 7.19 -29.59 7.49
CA ASP A 467 7.00 -28.50 8.42
C ASP A 467 8.27 -28.31 9.25
N PRO A 468 8.84 -27.11 9.30
CA PRO A 468 10.15 -26.88 9.94
C PRO A 468 10.10 -26.94 11.47
N GLN A 469 8.92 -26.85 12.09
CA GLN A 469 8.76 -26.91 13.54
C GLN A 469 8.48 -28.35 14.00
N THR A 470 7.63 -29.07 13.28
CA THR A 470 7.14 -30.39 13.70
C THR A 470 7.84 -31.56 12.97
N GLY A 471 8.46 -31.30 11.81
CA GLY A 471 9.01 -32.33 10.94
C GLY A 471 7.97 -33.18 10.21
N LEU A 472 6.69 -32.86 10.34
CA LEU A 472 5.61 -33.54 9.64
C LEU A 472 5.58 -33.15 8.14
N PRO A 473 5.05 -34.01 7.26
CA PRO A 473 4.86 -33.66 5.86
C PRO A 473 4.04 -32.38 5.70
N ALA A 474 4.53 -31.44 4.90
CA ALA A 474 3.85 -30.20 4.53
C ALA A 474 3.48 -30.22 3.04
N GLU A 475 2.31 -29.66 2.71
CA GLU A 475 1.83 -29.58 1.34
C GLU A 475 2.51 -28.45 0.58
N ARG A 476 2.95 -28.73 -0.65
CA ARG A 476 3.50 -27.71 -1.55
C ARG A 476 2.39 -26.91 -2.16
N VAL A 477 2.65 -25.61 -2.32
CA VAL A 477 1.72 -24.66 -2.96
C VAL A 477 2.22 -24.25 -4.35
N PRO A 478 1.33 -23.89 -5.30
CA PRO A 478 1.77 -23.35 -6.58
C PRO A 478 2.47 -21.99 -6.35
N ALA A 479 3.51 -21.71 -7.12
CA ALA A 479 4.22 -20.42 -7.04
C ALA A 479 3.39 -19.23 -7.57
N LEU A 480 2.45 -19.49 -8.50
CA LEU A 480 1.51 -18.51 -9.04
C LEU A 480 0.07 -19.01 -8.86
N VAL A 481 -0.78 -18.22 -8.26
CA VAL A 481 -2.21 -18.49 -8.07
C VAL A 481 -3.03 -17.63 -9.00
N LYS A 482 -3.86 -18.29 -9.80
CA LYS A 482 -4.76 -17.66 -10.75
C LYS A 482 -6.01 -17.09 -10.07
N GLY A 483 -6.39 -15.88 -10.48
CA GLY A 483 -7.68 -15.28 -10.18
C GLY A 483 -8.39 -14.76 -11.44
N THR A 484 -9.71 -14.71 -11.42
CA THR A 484 -10.53 -14.17 -12.50
C THR A 484 -11.45 -13.09 -11.96
N GLY A 485 -11.66 -12.02 -12.73
CA GLY A 485 -12.54 -10.92 -12.36
C GLY A 485 -13.46 -10.51 -13.51
N SER A 486 -14.63 -10.01 -13.15
CA SER A 486 -15.54 -9.32 -14.07
C SER A 486 -16.19 -8.14 -13.39
N GLU A 487 -16.56 -7.13 -14.18
CA GLU A 487 -17.14 -5.89 -13.70
C GLU A 487 -18.13 -5.33 -14.70
N LEU A 488 -19.28 -4.86 -14.18
CA LEU A 488 -20.20 -3.97 -14.87
C LEU A 488 -20.15 -2.62 -14.16
N GLY A 489 -19.80 -1.57 -14.89
CA GLY A 489 -19.61 -0.24 -14.38
C GLY A 489 -20.48 0.81 -15.04
N TRP A 490 -20.73 1.89 -14.33
CA TRP A 490 -21.40 3.09 -14.83
C TRP A 490 -20.70 4.33 -14.28
N ARG A 491 -20.48 5.30 -15.16
CA ARG A 491 -19.96 6.63 -14.82
C ARG A 491 -20.95 7.69 -15.27
N PHE A 492 -21.25 8.61 -14.36
CA PHE A 492 -22.00 9.82 -14.60
C PHE A 492 -21.09 11.02 -14.38
N GLN A 493 -20.87 11.82 -15.40
CA GLN A 493 -19.99 12.98 -15.34
C GLN A 493 -20.56 14.06 -16.29
N PRO A 494 -21.50 14.91 -15.81
CA PRO A 494 -22.11 15.96 -16.62
C PRO A 494 -21.15 17.10 -16.96
N ASP A 495 -20.16 17.32 -16.10
CA ASP A 495 -19.10 18.33 -16.23
C ASP A 495 -17.85 17.90 -15.43
N GLU A 496 -16.83 18.76 -15.37
CA GLU A 496 -15.59 18.52 -14.60
C GLU A 496 -15.79 18.58 -13.09
N ARG A 497 -16.91 19.13 -12.59
CA ARG A 497 -17.17 19.34 -11.16
C ARG A 497 -17.81 18.15 -10.49
N LEU A 498 -18.55 17.32 -11.22
CA LEU A 498 -19.30 16.21 -10.67
C LEU A 498 -18.94 14.91 -11.38
N SER A 499 -18.47 13.94 -10.62
CA SER A 499 -18.27 12.57 -11.08
C SER A 499 -18.87 11.59 -10.07
N LEU A 500 -19.73 10.70 -10.56
CA LEU A 500 -20.27 9.58 -9.82
C LEU A 500 -19.96 8.29 -10.60
N THR A 501 -19.36 7.32 -9.94
CA THR A 501 -19.14 5.99 -10.50
C THR A 501 -19.83 4.94 -9.65
N VAL A 502 -20.35 3.92 -10.31
CA VAL A 502 -20.88 2.71 -9.66
C VAL A 502 -20.33 1.50 -10.39
N ALA A 503 -19.82 0.53 -9.66
CA ALA A 503 -19.30 -0.73 -10.19
C ALA A 503 -19.88 -1.92 -9.43
N VAL A 504 -20.40 -2.90 -10.17
CA VAL A 504 -20.76 -4.24 -9.67
C VAL A 504 -19.68 -5.19 -10.16
N TRP A 505 -19.04 -5.91 -9.27
CA TRP A 505 -17.88 -6.72 -9.58
C TRP A 505 -17.94 -8.12 -8.95
N GLN A 506 -17.20 -9.04 -9.54
CA GLN A 506 -16.96 -10.38 -9.02
C GLN A 506 -15.49 -10.76 -9.21
N LEU A 507 -14.92 -11.44 -8.21
CA LEU A 507 -13.58 -12.03 -8.25
C LEU A 507 -13.67 -13.50 -7.80
N GLN A 508 -12.87 -14.37 -8.41
CA GLN A 508 -12.69 -15.76 -8.00
C GLN A 508 -11.20 -16.06 -7.95
N LEU A 509 -10.75 -16.65 -6.85
CA LEU A 509 -9.36 -17.03 -6.62
C LEU A 509 -9.23 -18.54 -6.55
N GLY A 510 -8.12 -19.07 -7.05
CA GLY A 510 -7.78 -20.48 -6.95
C GLY A 510 -7.44 -20.92 -5.52
N SER A 511 -6.82 -20.04 -4.75
CA SER A 511 -6.60 -20.16 -3.30
C SER A 511 -6.46 -18.79 -2.66
N GLU A 512 -6.67 -18.72 -1.35
CA GLU A 512 -6.25 -17.58 -0.52
C GLU A 512 -4.76 -17.67 -0.19
N LEU A 513 -4.28 -16.81 0.73
CA LEU A 513 -2.93 -16.91 1.30
C LEU A 513 -2.67 -18.30 1.87
N VAL A 514 -1.53 -18.86 1.55
CA VAL A 514 -1.19 -20.25 1.89
C VAL A 514 0.17 -20.41 2.59
N TYR A 515 0.96 -19.33 2.72
CA TYR A 515 2.22 -19.35 3.46
C TYR A 515 2.08 -18.49 4.73
N VAL A 516 2.21 -19.17 5.88
CA VAL A 516 2.13 -18.54 7.21
C VAL A 516 3.52 -18.11 7.64
N GLY A 517 3.81 -16.81 7.56
CA GLY A 517 5.12 -16.25 7.86
C GLY A 517 5.57 -16.52 9.30
N ASP A 518 4.63 -16.50 10.25
CA ASP A 518 4.89 -16.68 11.68
C ASP A 518 5.12 -18.15 12.06
N ALA A 519 4.68 -19.09 11.23
CA ALA A 519 4.94 -20.52 11.40
C ALA A 519 6.07 -21.05 10.50
N GLY A 520 6.41 -20.32 9.45
CA GLY A 520 7.41 -20.73 8.45
C GLY A 520 6.99 -21.91 7.59
N THR A 521 5.70 -22.22 7.52
CA THR A 521 5.10 -23.35 6.84
C THR A 521 3.94 -22.92 5.94
N THR A 522 3.30 -23.89 5.28
CA THR A 522 2.11 -23.66 4.45
C THR A 522 0.86 -24.21 5.13
N GLU A 523 -0.26 -23.48 4.94
CA GLU A 523 -1.59 -23.97 5.20
C GLU A 523 -2.33 -24.15 3.87
N PRO A 524 -3.06 -25.24 3.64
CA PRO A 524 -3.83 -25.45 2.41
C PRO A 524 -4.87 -24.34 2.22
N GLY A 525 -4.67 -23.51 1.19
CA GLY A 525 -5.60 -22.45 0.86
C GLY A 525 -6.80 -22.98 0.08
N ARG A 526 -8.01 -22.63 0.51
CA ARG A 526 -9.26 -22.96 -0.21
C ARG A 526 -9.49 -21.92 -1.32
N ALA A 527 -10.08 -22.37 -2.43
CA ALA A 527 -10.57 -21.44 -3.47
C ALA A 527 -11.68 -20.56 -2.90
N SER A 528 -11.72 -19.30 -3.34
CA SER A 528 -12.70 -18.34 -2.85
C SER A 528 -13.44 -17.61 -3.96
N LYS A 529 -14.55 -16.99 -3.61
CA LYS A 529 -15.33 -16.11 -4.45
C LYS A 529 -15.70 -14.86 -3.68
N ARG A 530 -15.50 -13.70 -4.32
CA ARG A 530 -15.91 -12.40 -3.84
C ARG A 530 -16.80 -11.72 -4.87
N HIS A 531 -17.76 -10.93 -4.40
CA HIS A 531 -18.56 -10.03 -5.22
C HIS A 531 -19.00 -8.83 -4.42
N GLY A 532 -19.29 -7.75 -5.09
CA GLY A 532 -19.67 -6.52 -4.40
C GLY A 532 -20.15 -5.40 -5.31
N VAL A 533 -20.49 -4.30 -4.67
CA VAL A 533 -20.90 -3.04 -5.29
C VAL A 533 -20.08 -1.92 -4.67
N GLU A 534 -19.55 -1.05 -5.49
CA GLU A 534 -18.80 0.14 -5.09
C GLU A 534 -19.41 1.37 -5.73
N SER A 535 -19.43 2.48 -5.00
CA SER A 535 -19.84 3.79 -5.51
C SER A 535 -18.85 4.85 -5.04
N THR A 536 -18.49 5.76 -5.94
CA THR A 536 -17.58 6.86 -5.69
C THR A 536 -18.17 8.16 -6.20
N LEU A 537 -18.32 9.15 -5.31
CA LEU A 537 -18.76 10.50 -5.62
C LEU A 537 -17.59 11.48 -5.43
N ARG A 538 -17.37 12.34 -6.41
CA ARG A 538 -16.48 13.50 -6.35
C ARG A 538 -17.26 14.71 -6.84
N TRP A 539 -17.41 15.73 -6.00
CA TRP A 539 -18.23 16.90 -6.31
C TRP A 539 -17.59 18.20 -5.84
N GLN A 540 -17.17 19.02 -6.77
CA GLN A 540 -16.77 20.39 -6.54
C GLN A 540 -18.02 21.26 -6.63
N ILE A 541 -18.68 21.54 -5.50
CA ILE A 541 -19.94 22.28 -5.44
C ILE A 541 -19.75 23.68 -6.03
N ASP A 542 -18.71 24.36 -5.54
CA ASP A 542 -18.29 25.69 -5.99
C ASP A 542 -16.78 25.87 -5.75
N GLY A 543 -16.26 27.07 -5.92
CA GLY A 543 -14.84 27.38 -5.66
C GLY A 543 -14.38 27.20 -4.22
N ARG A 544 -15.29 26.96 -3.27
CA ARG A 544 -15.00 26.86 -1.83
C ARG A 544 -15.22 25.46 -1.26
N TRP A 545 -16.19 24.70 -1.78
CA TRP A 545 -16.66 23.46 -1.21
C TRP A 545 -16.41 22.27 -2.14
N ARG A 546 -15.76 21.26 -1.62
CA ARG A 546 -15.59 19.95 -2.27
C ARG A 546 -16.12 18.85 -1.36
N VAL A 547 -16.87 17.93 -1.92
CA VAL A 547 -17.42 16.75 -1.25
C VAL A 547 -16.92 15.49 -1.94
N GLU A 548 -16.52 14.52 -1.14
CA GLU A 548 -16.11 13.19 -1.60
C GLU A 548 -16.85 12.14 -0.78
N ALA A 549 -17.30 11.07 -1.43
CA ALA A 549 -17.87 9.91 -0.75
C ALA A 549 -17.54 8.63 -1.49
N ASP A 550 -17.18 7.60 -0.74
CA ASP A 550 -16.89 6.26 -1.23
C ASP A 550 -17.69 5.25 -0.39
N LEU A 551 -18.43 4.39 -1.05
CA LEU A 551 -19.22 3.33 -0.45
C LEU A 551 -18.83 2.01 -1.10
N ALA A 552 -18.53 0.99 -0.32
CA ALA A 552 -18.23 -0.35 -0.79
C ALA A 552 -18.95 -1.38 0.07
N TRP A 553 -19.63 -2.30 -0.62
CA TRP A 553 -20.16 -3.52 -0.03
C TRP A 553 -19.56 -4.71 -0.76
N SER A 554 -19.13 -5.71 0.00
CA SER A 554 -18.53 -6.94 -0.54
C SER A 554 -18.93 -8.16 0.27
N ARG A 555 -18.94 -9.32 -0.36
CA ARG A 555 -19.14 -10.60 0.26
C ARG A 555 -18.07 -11.58 -0.22
N ALA A 556 -17.31 -12.14 0.70
CA ALA A 556 -16.27 -13.13 0.45
C ALA A 556 -16.65 -14.47 1.05
N ARG A 557 -16.52 -15.56 0.28
CA ARG A 557 -16.81 -16.93 0.74
C ARG A 557 -15.83 -17.91 0.12
N PHE A 558 -15.41 -18.89 0.89
CA PHE A 558 -14.76 -20.08 0.34
C PHE A 558 -15.71 -20.87 -0.54
N ARG A 559 -15.15 -21.55 -1.54
CA ARG A 559 -15.88 -22.39 -2.50
C ARG A 559 -15.76 -23.87 -2.08
N GLY A 560 -16.86 -24.60 -2.25
CA GLY A 560 -16.95 -26.01 -1.88
C GLY A 560 -17.20 -26.22 -0.38
N ALA A 561 -17.52 -27.44 -0.01
CA ALA A 561 -17.66 -27.86 1.38
C ALA A 561 -16.26 -28.10 1.98
N SER A 562 -16.06 -27.73 3.24
CA SER A 562 -14.89 -28.18 3.96
C SER A 562 -15.03 -29.68 4.29
N PRO A 563 -13.97 -30.49 4.12
CA PRO A 563 -13.99 -31.88 4.55
C PRO A 563 -14.27 -32.05 6.05
N ASP A 564 -13.88 -31.07 6.86
CA ASP A 564 -13.92 -31.11 8.32
C ASP A 564 -15.11 -30.37 8.95
N GLY A 565 -16.10 -29.96 8.13
CA GLY A 565 -17.26 -29.22 8.62
C GLY A 565 -16.96 -27.76 9.01
N GLU A 566 -15.81 -27.23 8.68
CA GLU A 566 -15.47 -25.81 8.81
C GLU A 566 -16.46 -24.94 8.02
N GLY A 567 -16.66 -23.71 8.42
CA GLY A 567 -17.50 -22.76 7.72
C GLY A 567 -16.94 -22.32 6.36
N ASN A 568 -17.65 -21.47 5.68
CA ASN A 568 -17.26 -20.96 4.36
C ASN A 568 -17.02 -19.43 4.34
N PHE A 569 -16.96 -18.79 5.47
CA PHE A 569 -16.58 -17.39 5.53
C PHE A 569 -15.07 -17.27 5.32
N VAL A 570 -14.66 -16.27 4.54
CA VAL A 570 -13.25 -15.87 4.51
C VAL A 570 -13.06 -14.93 5.71
N ASP A 571 -12.24 -15.37 6.63
CA ASP A 571 -11.96 -14.63 7.86
C ASP A 571 -11.32 -13.27 7.57
N ASN A 572 -11.59 -12.31 8.42
CA ASN A 572 -11.15 -10.91 8.27
C ASN A 572 -11.60 -10.19 6.98
N ALA A 573 -12.45 -10.78 6.14
CA ALA A 573 -13.00 -10.14 4.96
C ALA A 573 -13.99 -9.03 5.33
N VAL A 574 -13.64 -7.77 5.06
CA VAL A 574 -14.49 -6.61 5.39
C VAL A 574 -15.68 -6.54 4.42
N GLU A 575 -16.90 -6.53 4.97
CA GLU A 575 -18.13 -6.52 4.17
C GLU A 575 -18.59 -5.11 3.78
N ARG A 576 -18.34 -4.09 4.61
CA ARG A 576 -18.85 -2.74 4.42
C ARG A 576 -17.79 -1.72 4.75
N VAL A 577 -17.52 -0.85 3.79
CA VAL A 577 -16.64 0.30 3.94
C VAL A 577 -17.37 1.55 3.49
N ALA A 578 -17.27 2.62 4.25
CA ALA A 578 -17.71 3.94 3.84
C ALA A 578 -16.65 4.99 4.21
N ALA A 579 -16.36 5.88 3.30
CA ALA A 579 -15.54 7.06 3.54
C ALA A 579 -16.26 8.28 3.00
N ALA A 580 -16.23 9.39 3.73
CA ALA A 580 -16.79 10.66 3.28
C ALA A 580 -15.88 11.80 3.70
N GLY A 581 -15.80 12.84 2.90
CA GLY A 581 -15.00 14.01 3.19
C GLY A 581 -15.63 15.29 2.67
N VAL A 582 -15.50 16.34 3.45
CA VAL A 582 -15.86 17.70 3.05
C VAL A 582 -14.62 18.56 3.21
N VAL A 583 -14.26 19.28 2.18
CA VAL A 583 -13.18 20.29 2.19
C VAL A 583 -13.80 21.64 1.95
N TRP A 584 -13.46 22.59 2.80
CA TRP A 584 -13.82 23.99 2.67
C TRP A 584 -12.56 24.84 2.59
N GLN A 585 -12.55 25.78 1.64
CA GLN A 585 -11.44 26.70 1.46
C GLN A 585 -11.98 28.11 1.19
N GLN A 586 -11.52 29.10 1.98
CA GLN A 586 -11.86 30.50 1.76
C GLN A 586 -10.73 31.42 2.24
N GLY A 587 -10.18 32.22 1.35
CA GLY A 587 -9.06 33.10 1.65
C GLY A 587 -7.88 32.32 2.23
N PRO A 588 -7.35 32.69 3.41
CA PRO A 588 -6.22 32.02 4.04
C PRO A 588 -6.59 30.70 4.76
N TRP A 589 -7.85 30.34 4.83
CA TRP A 589 -8.35 29.20 5.58
C TRP A 589 -8.64 28.02 4.68
N MET A 590 -8.23 26.84 5.10
CA MET A 590 -8.70 25.56 4.59
C MET A 590 -9.09 24.67 5.78
N ALA A 591 -10.23 23.99 5.66
CA ALA A 591 -10.69 23.01 6.64
C ALA A 591 -11.17 21.75 5.93
N THR A 592 -10.94 20.59 6.54
CA THR A 592 -11.43 19.30 6.06
C THR A 592 -11.99 18.50 7.21
N LEU A 593 -13.10 17.81 6.95
CA LEU A 593 -13.69 16.84 7.85
C LEU A 593 -13.78 15.50 7.10
N ARG A 594 -13.27 14.43 7.70
CA ARG A 594 -13.21 13.10 7.09
C ARG A 594 -13.85 12.07 8.02
N LEU A 595 -14.82 11.33 7.48
CA LEU A 595 -15.43 10.16 8.10
C LEU A 595 -14.85 8.89 7.46
N ARG A 596 -14.52 7.89 8.26
CA ARG A 596 -14.19 6.53 7.83
C ARG A 596 -15.02 5.54 8.65
N TYR A 597 -15.65 4.61 7.98
CA TYR A 597 -16.39 3.50 8.58
C TYR A 597 -15.89 2.17 8.02
N MET A 598 -15.59 1.24 8.89
CA MET A 598 -15.31 -0.16 8.59
C MET A 598 -16.31 -1.02 9.37
N GLY A 599 -17.13 -1.79 8.66
CA GLY A 599 -18.15 -2.65 9.24
C GLY A 599 -17.59 -3.86 9.96
N PRO A 600 -18.43 -4.58 10.73
CA PRO A 600 -18.05 -5.84 11.36
C PRO A 600 -17.73 -6.90 10.29
N ARG A 601 -16.79 -7.80 10.62
CA ARG A 601 -16.37 -8.91 9.78
C ARG A 601 -16.29 -10.20 10.58
N ALA A 602 -16.42 -11.34 9.93
CA ALA A 602 -16.16 -12.64 10.50
C ALA A 602 -14.69 -12.76 10.90
N LEU A 603 -14.39 -13.27 12.06
CA LEU A 603 -13.04 -13.52 12.56
C LEU A 603 -12.66 -15.01 12.51
N ASP A 604 -13.62 -15.85 12.13
CA ASP A 604 -13.46 -17.28 11.89
C ASP A 604 -14.28 -17.74 10.68
N THR A 605 -14.00 -18.92 10.18
CA THR A 605 -14.67 -19.48 9.00
C THR A 605 -16.15 -19.84 9.24
N LEU A 606 -16.57 -20.01 10.50
CA LEU A 606 -17.94 -20.31 10.90
C LEU A 606 -18.80 -19.06 11.10
N ASP A 607 -18.20 -17.85 11.13
CA ASP A 607 -18.87 -16.60 11.51
C ASP A 607 -19.41 -16.63 12.96
N SER A 608 -18.75 -17.41 13.80
CA SER A 608 -19.15 -17.53 15.22
C SER A 608 -18.70 -16.34 16.06
N VAL A 609 -17.62 -15.69 15.65
CA VAL A 609 -17.07 -14.48 16.26
C VAL A 609 -16.94 -13.38 15.21
N ARG A 610 -17.44 -12.19 15.54
CA ARG A 610 -17.32 -11.00 14.68
C ARG A 610 -16.53 -9.88 15.35
N SER A 611 -15.81 -9.11 14.54
CA SER A 611 -15.17 -7.87 14.97
C SER A 611 -16.23 -6.79 15.28
N ARG A 612 -15.82 -5.79 16.07
CA ARG A 612 -16.62 -4.57 16.28
C ARG A 612 -16.47 -3.62 15.09
N PRO A 613 -17.52 -2.88 14.72
CA PRO A 613 -17.40 -1.84 13.68
C PRO A 613 -16.56 -0.67 14.18
N VAL A 614 -15.84 -0.03 13.26
CA VAL A 614 -14.99 1.13 13.53
C VAL A 614 -15.53 2.34 12.79
N THR A 615 -15.72 3.46 13.50
CA THR A 615 -16.07 4.76 12.90
C THR A 615 -15.09 5.80 13.40
N LEU A 616 -14.36 6.42 12.49
CA LEU A 616 -13.42 7.48 12.77
C LEU A 616 -13.87 8.78 12.12
N LEU A 617 -13.78 9.88 12.88
CA LEU A 617 -13.97 11.23 12.38
C LEU A 617 -12.69 12.01 12.63
N ASN A 618 -12.08 12.51 11.56
CA ASN A 618 -10.83 13.28 11.62
C ASN A 618 -11.07 14.69 11.08
N PHE A 619 -10.43 15.67 11.68
CA PHE A 619 -10.45 17.05 11.26
C PHE A 619 -9.04 17.50 10.88
N GLY A 620 -8.94 18.30 9.82
CA GLY A 620 -7.73 19.02 9.43
C GLY A 620 -8.05 20.47 9.12
N GLY A 621 -7.18 21.37 9.51
CA GLY A 621 -7.30 22.78 9.19
C GLY A 621 -5.95 23.42 8.95
N THR A 622 -5.87 24.38 8.03
CA THR A 622 -4.68 25.19 7.81
C THR A 622 -5.07 26.67 7.74
N TYR A 623 -4.16 27.51 8.21
CA TYR A 623 -4.26 28.96 8.14
C TYR A 623 -2.98 29.57 7.60
N ALA A 624 -3.04 30.20 6.44
CA ALA A 624 -1.94 30.96 5.87
C ALA A 624 -1.83 32.31 6.59
N VAL A 625 -0.90 32.41 7.54
CA VAL A 625 -0.66 33.66 8.31
C VAL A 625 -0.18 34.77 7.37
N ASN A 626 0.70 34.43 6.46
CA ASN A 626 1.21 35.25 5.38
C ASN A 626 1.72 34.34 4.24
N ARG A 627 2.40 34.92 3.25
CA ARG A 627 2.94 34.15 2.10
C ARG A 627 4.00 33.12 2.49
N GLN A 628 4.64 33.29 3.65
CA GLN A 628 5.74 32.43 4.08
C GLN A 628 5.33 31.42 5.16
N LEU A 629 4.39 31.76 6.04
CA LEU A 629 4.02 30.94 7.18
C LEU A 629 2.60 30.40 7.07
N THR A 630 2.47 29.09 7.11
CA THR A 630 1.20 28.38 7.23
C THR A 630 1.19 27.58 8.53
N LEU A 631 0.16 27.74 9.34
CA LEU A 631 -0.11 26.94 10.52
C LEU A 631 -1.10 25.83 10.19
N GLY A 632 -0.89 24.66 10.75
CA GLY A 632 -1.77 23.49 10.57
C GLY A 632 -2.23 22.92 11.90
N LEU A 633 -3.47 22.44 11.92
CA LEU A 633 -4.07 21.68 13.01
C LEU A 633 -4.67 20.42 12.46
N GLN A 634 -4.34 19.26 13.05
CA GLN A 634 -4.99 17.99 12.76
C GLN A 634 -5.53 17.40 14.07
N VAL A 635 -6.76 16.91 14.04
CA VAL A 635 -7.40 16.22 15.14
C VAL A 635 -7.85 14.86 14.64
N PHE A 636 -7.24 13.81 15.16
CA PHE A 636 -7.62 12.44 14.87
C PHE A 636 -8.61 11.92 15.90
N ASN A 637 -9.48 11.01 15.49
CA ASN A 637 -10.52 10.46 16.33
C ASN A 637 -11.30 11.56 17.10
N LEU A 638 -11.76 12.57 16.37
CA LEU A 638 -12.42 13.78 16.93
C LEU A 638 -13.56 13.41 17.91
N ALA A 639 -14.30 12.35 17.60
CA ALA A 639 -15.41 11.87 18.45
C ALA A 639 -14.94 11.10 19.71
N GLY A 640 -13.64 10.84 19.89
CA GLY A 640 -13.10 10.11 21.03
C GLY A 640 -13.60 8.67 21.15
N ARG A 641 -13.86 8.01 20.02
CA ARG A 641 -14.36 6.62 20.01
C ARG A 641 -13.31 5.64 20.53
N LYS A 642 -13.73 4.72 21.37
CA LYS A 642 -12.92 3.59 21.84
C LYS A 642 -13.18 2.41 20.91
N GLY A 643 -12.40 2.29 19.83
CA GLY A 643 -12.46 1.21 18.86
C GLY A 643 -11.11 0.50 18.73
N ASN A 644 -11.02 -0.53 17.90
CA ASN A 644 -9.79 -1.23 17.58
C ASN A 644 -9.47 -1.02 16.11
N ASP A 645 -8.19 -0.78 15.80
CA ASP A 645 -7.73 -0.72 14.40
C ASP A 645 -7.86 -2.08 13.73
N ILE A 646 -7.58 -3.14 14.49
CA ILE A 646 -7.71 -4.53 14.03
C ILE A 646 -8.16 -5.44 15.17
N GLU A 647 -8.86 -6.50 14.82
CA GLU A 647 -9.24 -7.60 15.71
C GLU A 647 -9.03 -8.93 15.00
N TYR A 648 -8.48 -9.91 15.69
CA TYR A 648 -8.32 -11.31 15.28
C TYR A 648 -8.95 -12.24 16.31
N PHE A 649 -9.16 -13.50 15.95
CA PHE A 649 -9.65 -14.54 16.86
C PHE A 649 -8.73 -15.75 16.78
N TYR A 650 -8.00 -16.01 17.85
CA TYR A 650 -7.10 -17.16 17.97
C TYR A 650 -6.86 -17.51 19.44
N ALA A 651 -6.20 -18.64 19.70
CA ALA A 651 -5.86 -19.08 21.03
C ALA A 651 -4.53 -18.46 21.50
N SER A 652 -4.47 -18.05 22.75
CA SER A 652 -3.24 -17.58 23.39
C SER A 652 -3.21 -18.00 24.87
N CYS A 653 -2.03 -17.89 25.49
CA CYS A 653 -1.87 -18.15 26.92
C CYS A 653 -0.83 -17.20 27.50
N THR A 654 -1.14 -16.51 28.57
CA THR A 654 -0.19 -15.63 29.27
C THR A 654 0.61 -16.36 30.34
N ALA A 655 1.72 -15.78 30.80
CA ALA A 655 2.52 -16.35 31.89
C ALA A 655 1.71 -16.58 33.17
N SER A 656 0.79 -15.67 33.52
CA SER A 656 -0.07 -15.81 34.69
C SER A 656 -1.09 -16.95 34.55
N GLU A 657 -1.57 -17.17 33.34
CA GLU A 657 -2.50 -18.27 33.02
C GLU A 657 -1.79 -19.63 33.01
N VAL A 658 -0.53 -19.70 32.54
CA VAL A 658 0.32 -20.89 32.69
C VAL A 658 0.52 -21.23 34.18
N LEU A 659 0.95 -20.24 34.98
CA LEU A 659 1.22 -20.44 36.41
C LEU A 659 -0.03 -20.86 37.22
N SER A 660 -1.21 -20.47 36.77
CA SER A 660 -2.48 -20.82 37.40
C SER A 660 -3.16 -22.05 36.77
N ASP A 661 -2.49 -22.77 35.89
CA ASP A 661 -2.97 -23.96 35.17
C ASP A 661 -4.32 -23.74 34.44
N ARG A 662 -4.52 -22.52 33.92
CA ARG A 662 -5.76 -22.15 33.21
C ARG A 662 -5.66 -22.29 31.67
N CYS A 663 -4.51 -22.65 31.13
CA CYS A 663 -4.32 -22.63 29.68
C CYS A 663 -5.00 -23.75 28.90
N GLY A 664 -4.98 -24.98 29.43
CA GLY A 664 -5.73 -26.12 28.84
C GLY A 664 -5.58 -26.35 27.33
N GLY A 665 -4.43 -25.99 26.71
CA GLY A 665 -4.23 -26.02 25.25
C GLY A 665 -4.53 -24.70 24.55
N GLY A 666 -4.68 -23.61 25.31
CA GLY A 666 -4.92 -22.25 24.82
C GLY A 666 -6.34 -21.74 25.04
N ILE A 667 -6.45 -20.47 25.32
CA ILE A 667 -7.73 -19.76 25.51
C ILE A 667 -8.03 -18.99 24.21
N ALA A 668 -9.03 -19.47 23.45
CA ALA A 668 -9.51 -18.78 22.27
C ALA A 668 -10.23 -17.47 22.65
N ASP A 669 -9.76 -16.36 22.10
CA ASP A 669 -10.28 -15.04 22.40
C ASP A 669 -10.08 -14.07 21.24
N ARG A 670 -10.77 -12.95 21.29
CA ARG A 670 -10.44 -11.81 20.40
C ARG A 670 -9.14 -11.17 20.88
N HIS A 671 -8.21 -11.00 19.94
CA HIS A 671 -6.98 -10.25 20.14
C HIS A 671 -7.11 -8.93 19.40
N VAL A 672 -6.82 -7.83 20.07
CA VAL A 672 -7.15 -6.49 19.62
C VAL A 672 -5.93 -5.59 19.62
N HIS A 673 -5.77 -4.80 18.56
CA HIS A 673 -4.89 -3.65 18.58
C HIS A 673 -5.75 -2.39 18.65
N PRO A 674 -5.72 -1.66 19.77
CA PRO A 674 -6.56 -0.48 19.97
C PRO A 674 -6.22 0.65 19.01
N MET A 675 -7.24 1.36 18.54
CA MET A 675 -7.03 2.66 17.87
C MET A 675 -6.42 3.67 18.83
N GLU A 676 -5.64 4.58 18.28
CA GLU A 676 -5.21 5.75 19.02
C GLU A 676 -6.42 6.52 19.60
N PRO A 677 -6.30 7.05 20.82
CA PRO A 677 -7.31 7.93 21.39
C PRO A 677 -7.38 9.22 20.56
N ARG A 678 -8.31 10.14 20.93
CA ARG A 678 -8.31 11.47 20.32
C ARG A 678 -6.92 12.08 20.48
N SER A 679 -6.32 12.45 19.35
CA SER A 679 -4.99 13.04 19.32
C SER A 679 -4.97 14.31 18.47
N VAL A 680 -4.08 15.22 18.84
CA VAL A 680 -3.94 16.54 18.20
C VAL A 680 -2.50 16.68 17.71
N ARG A 681 -2.35 17.18 16.48
CA ARG A 681 -1.08 17.60 15.90
C ARG A 681 -1.14 19.04 15.44
N LEU A 682 -0.10 19.79 15.73
CA LEU A 682 0.09 21.16 15.29
C LEU A 682 1.30 21.20 14.36
N SER A 683 1.19 21.91 13.26
CA SER A 683 2.31 22.12 12.34
C SER A 683 2.52 23.59 12.02
N ALA A 684 3.77 23.94 11.75
CA ALA A 684 4.17 25.23 11.22
C ALA A 684 5.06 24.99 10.00
N ARG A 685 4.60 25.42 8.84
CA ARG A 685 5.33 25.36 7.57
C ARG A 685 5.83 26.73 7.21
N TRP A 686 7.13 26.84 7.05
CA TRP A 686 7.80 28.02 6.55
C TRP A 686 8.23 27.82 5.11
N THR A 687 7.76 28.68 4.21
CA THR A 687 8.08 28.69 2.77
C THR A 687 9.08 29.80 2.49
N PHE A 688 10.13 29.49 1.72
CA PHE A 688 11.25 30.42 1.45
C PHE A 688 11.12 31.10 0.11
#